data_bbe9879455626fdee7c83a9a771e0898
#
_entry.id   bbe9879455626fdee7c83a9a771e0898
#
_cell.length_a   1.000
_cell.length_b   1.000
_cell.length_c   1.000
_cell.angle_alpha   90.00
_cell.angle_beta   90.00
_cell.angle_gamma   90.00
#
_symmetry.space_group_name_H-M   'P 1'
#
loop_
_entity.id
_entity.type
_entity.pdbx_description
1 polymer ?
#
loop_
_entity_poly.entity_id
_entity_poly.type
_entity_poly.pdbx_seq_one_letter_code
_entity_poly.pdbx_strand_id
1 'polypeptide(L)'
;MNSRTRRHLATLTSAASLAAGLLGAAAPSAQATPTAPDTSTGLLSLYGGTNGAETVNSDGTGLRSLPDITSANHALNWAPDGSKVVAAAGEVTTGRVTGATSLVTLPAATGTRSGAADEDPVYWQDGSAVVYSTGGQLVHGPSDGSWAPEPLLTSAQEPASAYDVHPTASPTGTLAFERRTTGGTNQGIWLYDPGNGTVTRIIDEGSSPVFSADGSQLAFTRQVDGWSQVFVAGADGGNAKQITTDASDHLFPTWDPAGHRLAYEAHSTHAGASDDVQTVRLLDLRDGTTKEITGAGKGAKPAWQPLRRNYLARVYGTGPITIDAAASRWTYDKTGAAHVPGLVTARSAVLVAKANATYSAPGITLAAEKQGPLLMTSGSGLDSAAAAELKRTLPKGSTVYLNGPTRLLSSKVADQVTALGYKALRMDASDLSGLSARVAKQITATPSWIFLADGGEYHDPIAAATAAGALGYRGTGVVLLTNGKTVPSSVKSYINALNPTTTNLVTVGYNADQAVRHTAFTKSWSYWAIGGKAHEDVAANLARFWWAAPNSAVVEDTWTWQNAAAGGAATATYGPMLWSTEGTLSPQASTYLSQEAASVSAVETFGGNSSYLPANRTAIGDAIAASSAWTSTIWAAGGDVPAATARGVKAPALAAGGGEAPAGRPLPGTGAGPDRTHLPAPDGHTAR
;
A
#
# COMPACT_ATOMS: atom_id res chain seq x y z
N MET A 1 -19.53 -35.10 70.96
CA MET A 1 -20.23 -36.22 70.39
C MET A 1 -19.68 -36.47 69.03
N ASN A 2 -18.76 -37.35 68.88
CA ASN A 2 -18.84 -38.72 68.32
C ASN A 2 -19.18 -38.69 66.84
N SER A 3 -18.48 -39.26 65.87
CA SER A 3 -17.44 -40.33 65.86
C SER A 3 -17.08 -40.54 64.37
N ARG A 4 -15.83 -40.72 64.07
CA ARG A 4 -15.16 -41.95 63.60
C ARG A 4 -15.88 -42.66 62.42
N THR A 5 -15.22 -43.05 61.29
CA THR A 5 -14.12 -44.08 61.22
C THR A 5 -13.70 -44.21 59.73
N ARG A 6 -12.40 -44.11 59.38
CA ARG A 6 -11.43 -45.20 59.03
C ARG A 6 -11.71 -46.02 57.77
N ARG A 7 -10.78 -45.91 56.85
CA ARG A 7 -9.82 -46.88 56.25
C ARG A 7 -10.32 -47.78 55.12
N HIS A 8 -9.63 -47.79 53.96
CA HIS A 8 -8.63 -48.82 53.69
C HIS A 8 -7.66 -48.46 52.58
N LEU A 9 -6.36 -48.75 52.86
CA LEU A 9 -5.25 -48.85 51.94
C LEU A 9 -5.40 -50.08 51.05
N ALA A 10 -5.01 -49.97 49.78
CA ALA A 10 -4.44 -51.08 49.05
C ALA A 10 -3.30 -50.54 48.15
N THR A 11 -2.11 -50.90 48.56
CA THR A 11 -0.87 -50.79 47.79
C THR A 11 -0.85 -51.85 46.70
N LEU A 12 -0.43 -51.50 45.53
CA LEU A 12 0.28 -52.37 44.58
C LEU A 12 1.34 -51.58 43.82
N THR A 13 2.54 -51.98 44.06
CA THR A 13 3.80 -51.63 43.42
C THR A 13 3.84 -52.14 41.99
N SER A 14 4.31 -51.32 41.03
CA SER A 14 5.57 -51.64 40.32
C SER A 14 5.77 -50.80 39.06
N ALA A 15 7.02 -50.60 38.81
CA ALA A 15 7.71 -50.24 37.57
C ALA A 15 7.80 -48.75 37.23
N ALA A 16 8.92 -48.21 37.61
CA ALA A 16 9.52 -47.00 37.10
C ALA A 16 9.80 -47.12 35.60
N SER A 17 9.26 -46.19 34.82
CA SER A 17 9.86 -45.81 33.57
C SER A 17 10.03 -44.28 33.60
N LEU A 18 11.28 -43.84 33.60
CA LEU A 18 11.68 -42.46 33.40
C LEU A 18 11.17 -42.02 32.01
N ALA A 19 10.08 -41.27 31.96
CA ALA A 19 9.76 -40.42 30.83
C ALA A 19 10.02 -38.99 31.30
N ALA A 20 11.09 -38.40 30.80
CA ALA A 20 11.35 -36.99 30.92
C ALA A 20 10.16 -36.23 30.36
N GLY A 21 9.37 -35.64 31.26
CA GLY A 21 8.32 -34.72 30.90
C GLY A 21 8.93 -33.45 30.32
N LEU A 22 9.02 -33.37 29.02
CA LEU A 22 9.04 -32.12 28.32
C LEU A 22 7.71 -31.42 28.70
N LEU A 23 7.80 -30.42 29.56
CA LEU A 23 6.83 -29.36 29.65
C LEU A 23 6.79 -28.71 28.26
N GLY A 24 5.93 -29.21 27.41
CA GLY A 24 5.55 -28.54 26.19
C GLY A 24 4.99 -27.19 26.57
N ALA A 25 5.79 -26.14 26.39
CA ALA A 25 5.21 -24.80 26.21
C ALA A 25 4.11 -24.99 25.18
N ALA A 26 2.86 -24.65 25.55
CA ALA A 26 1.77 -24.63 24.61
C ALA A 26 2.27 -23.81 23.42
N ALA A 27 2.45 -24.45 22.30
CA ALA A 27 2.73 -23.77 21.06
C ALA A 27 1.69 -22.65 20.95
N PRO A 28 2.09 -21.42 20.67
CA PRO A 28 1.12 -20.37 20.38
C PRO A 28 0.19 -20.97 19.34
N SER A 29 -1.11 -20.88 19.60
CA SER A 29 -2.14 -21.39 18.72
C SER A 29 -1.69 -21.07 17.31
N ALA A 30 -1.44 -22.10 16.51
CA ALA A 30 -1.05 -21.95 15.12
C ALA A 30 -2.01 -20.90 14.56
N GLN A 31 -1.48 -19.75 14.17
CA GLN A 31 -2.27 -18.81 13.38
C GLN A 31 -2.85 -19.67 12.28
N ALA A 32 -4.18 -19.69 12.20
CA ALA A 32 -4.84 -20.38 11.11
C ALA A 32 -4.09 -19.92 9.87
N THR A 33 -3.36 -20.80 9.26
CA THR A 33 -2.73 -20.57 7.96
C THR A 33 -3.86 -19.94 7.16
N PRO A 34 -3.71 -18.74 6.59
CA PRO A 34 -4.77 -18.14 5.81
C PRO A 34 -5.26 -19.23 4.91
N THR A 35 -6.49 -19.67 5.09
CA THR A 35 -7.08 -20.75 4.31
C THR A 35 -6.77 -20.36 2.89
N ALA A 36 -6.06 -21.19 2.15
CA ALA A 36 -5.70 -20.89 0.78
C ALA A 36 -7.00 -20.39 0.14
N PRO A 37 -7.02 -19.17 -0.42
CA PRO A 37 -8.25 -18.58 -0.87
C PRO A 37 -8.96 -19.62 -1.71
N ASP A 38 -10.25 -19.81 -1.50
CA ASP A 38 -11.02 -20.75 -2.34
C ASP A 38 -10.93 -20.24 -3.78
N THR A 39 -10.00 -20.81 -4.52
CA THR A 39 -9.71 -20.44 -5.89
C THR A 39 -10.88 -20.73 -6.83
N SER A 40 -11.89 -21.44 -6.34
CA SER A 40 -13.12 -21.72 -7.09
C SER A 40 -14.13 -20.57 -7.07
N THR A 41 -13.93 -19.54 -6.25
CA THR A 41 -14.94 -18.48 -6.00
C THR A 41 -14.61 -17.13 -6.63
N GLY A 42 -13.49 -16.98 -7.33
CA GLY A 42 -13.21 -15.76 -8.10
C GLY A 42 -14.30 -15.51 -9.14
N LEU A 43 -14.82 -14.27 -9.17
CA LEU A 43 -15.80 -13.86 -10.17
C LEU A 43 -15.13 -13.70 -11.54
N LEU A 44 -15.89 -13.94 -12.58
CA LEU A 44 -15.56 -13.47 -13.92
C LEU A 44 -16.32 -12.16 -14.17
N SER A 45 -15.63 -11.12 -14.56
CA SER A 45 -16.28 -9.98 -15.18
C SER A 45 -16.39 -10.20 -16.68
N LEU A 46 -17.51 -9.79 -17.24
CA LEU A 46 -17.85 -9.93 -18.63
C LEU A 46 -18.34 -8.59 -19.13
N TYR A 47 -18.00 -8.28 -20.36
CA TYR A 47 -18.67 -7.21 -21.08
C TYR A 47 -19.90 -7.79 -21.77
N GLY A 48 -21.07 -7.44 -21.32
CA GLY A 48 -22.31 -8.09 -21.76
C GLY A 48 -23.24 -7.18 -22.52
N GLY A 49 -23.20 -7.21 -23.84
CA GLY A 49 -24.24 -6.75 -24.75
C GLY A 49 -25.05 -5.52 -24.31
N THR A 50 -26.35 -5.66 -24.17
CA THR A 50 -27.29 -4.57 -23.83
C THR A 50 -27.30 -4.17 -22.35
N ASN A 51 -26.69 -4.96 -21.46
CA ASN A 51 -26.77 -4.78 -20.01
C ASN A 51 -25.51 -4.12 -19.40
N GLY A 52 -24.50 -3.79 -20.23
CA GLY A 52 -23.22 -3.26 -19.74
C GLY A 52 -22.31 -4.34 -19.16
N ALA A 53 -21.52 -3.99 -18.16
CA ALA A 53 -20.63 -4.92 -17.49
C ALA A 53 -21.38 -5.82 -16.50
N GLU A 54 -21.00 -7.07 -16.46
CA GLU A 54 -21.60 -8.09 -15.59
C GLU A 54 -20.51 -8.88 -14.87
N THR A 55 -20.87 -9.47 -13.73
CA THR A 55 -20.04 -10.46 -13.04
C THR A 55 -20.81 -11.76 -12.88
N VAL A 56 -20.12 -12.88 -12.95
CA VAL A 56 -20.69 -14.22 -12.83
C VAL A 56 -19.70 -15.14 -12.09
N ASN A 57 -20.21 -16.11 -11.36
CA ASN A 57 -19.38 -17.18 -10.79
C ASN A 57 -18.79 -18.08 -11.90
N SER A 58 -17.68 -18.72 -11.64
CA SER A 58 -17.05 -19.66 -12.58
C SER A 58 -17.91 -20.90 -12.92
N ASP A 59 -18.97 -21.15 -12.19
CA ASP A 59 -19.95 -22.20 -12.49
C ASP A 59 -21.14 -21.70 -13.34
N GLY A 60 -21.18 -20.40 -13.64
CA GLY A 60 -22.25 -19.74 -14.41
C GLY A 60 -23.40 -19.22 -13.55
N THR A 61 -23.35 -19.41 -12.24
CA THR A 61 -24.38 -18.88 -11.31
C THR A 61 -24.08 -17.44 -10.88
N GLY A 62 -25.03 -16.78 -10.26
CA GLY A 62 -24.80 -15.49 -9.61
C GLY A 62 -24.53 -14.32 -10.56
N LEU A 63 -25.06 -14.37 -11.78
CA LEU A 63 -24.95 -13.27 -12.73
C LEU A 63 -25.47 -11.97 -12.12
N ARG A 64 -24.67 -10.91 -12.17
CA ARG A 64 -24.98 -9.57 -11.66
C ARG A 64 -24.49 -8.49 -12.60
N SER A 65 -25.35 -7.54 -12.90
CA SER A 65 -24.95 -6.33 -13.61
C SER A 65 -24.15 -5.38 -12.71
N LEU A 66 -23.21 -4.67 -13.27
CA LEU A 66 -22.48 -3.58 -12.66
C LEU A 66 -23.08 -2.25 -13.16
N PRO A 67 -24.08 -1.68 -12.47
CA PRO A 67 -24.97 -0.64 -13.03
C PRO A 67 -24.24 0.66 -13.37
N ASP A 68 -23.11 0.94 -12.71
CA ASP A 68 -22.36 2.17 -12.94
C ASP A 68 -21.31 2.03 -14.07
N ILE A 69 -21.14 0.82 -14.60
CA ILE A 69 -20.24 0.55 -15.73
C ILE A 69 -21.10 0.29 -16.96
N THR A 70 -21.30 1.33 -17.75
CA THR A 70 -22.22 1.33 -18.87
C THR A 70 -21.76 0.48 -20.05
N SER A 71 -22.66 0.21 -20.99
CA SER A 71 -22.40 -0.57 -22.22
C SER A 71 -21.35 0.03 -23.16
N ALA A 72 -20.87 1.26 -22.89
CA ALA A 72 -19.81 1.88 -23.66
C ALA A 72 -18.40 1.43 -23.24
N ASN A 73 -18.25 0.71 -22.14
CA ASN A 73 -16.97 0.28 -21.61
C ASN A 73 -16.53 -1.02 -22.28
N HIS A 74 -15.44 -0.99 -23.03
CA HIS A 74 -15.02 -2.10 -23.90
C HIS A 74 -14.08 -3.12 -23.23
N ALA A 75 -13.51 -2.81 -22.07
CA ALA A 75 -12.63 -3.73 -21.35
C ALA A 75 -12.76 -3.51 -19.85
N LEU A 76 -12.80 -4.60 -19.11
CA LEU A 76 -12.83 -4.62 -17.66
C LEU A 76 -11.66 -5.43 -17.15
N ASN A 77 -10.85 -4.86 -16.26
CA ASN A 77 -9.81 -5.57 -15.55
C ASN A 77 -9.92 -5.36 -14.05
N TRP A 78 -9.51 -6.37 -13.30
CA TRP A 78 -9.57 -6.35 -11.84
C TRP A 78 -8.31 -5.79 -11.23
N ALA A 79 -8.45 -5.07 -10.11
CA ALA A 79 -7.32 -4.77 -9.25
C ALA A 79 -6.67 -6.05 -8.73
N PRO A 80 -5.35 -6.07 -8.50
CA PRO A 80 -4.64 -7.27 -8.04
C PRO A 80 -5.17 -7.86 -6.75
N ASP A 81 -5.83 -7.06 -5.93
CA ASP A 81 -6.48 -7.48 -4.69
C ASP A 81 -7.96 -7.90 -4.87
N GLY A 82 -8.51 -7.82 -6.08
CA GLY A 82 -9.89 -8.16 -6.39
C GLY A 82 -10.95 -7.18 -5.84
N SER A 83 -10.56 -6.00 -5.34
CA SER A 83 -11.49 -5.05 -4.70
C SER A 83 -12.23 -4.16 -5.68
N LYS A 84 -11.58 -3.80 -6.77
CA LYS A 84 -12.07 -2.85 -7.77
C LYS A 84 -11.89 -3.40 -9.17
N VAL A 85 -12.60 -2.81 -10.10
CA VAL A 85 -12.37 -2.95 -11.54
C VAL A 85 -11.92 -1.63 -12.12
N VAL A 86 -11.18 -1.69 -13.21
CA VAL A 86 -10.90 -0.57 -14.10
C VAL A 86 -11.56 -0.84 -15.44
N ALA A 87 -12.14 0.19 -16.03
CA ALA A 87 -12.83 0.10 -17.31
C ALA A 87 -12.54 1.33 -18.17
N ALA A 88 -12.57 1.18 -19.48
CA ALA A 88 -12.45 2.26 -20.43
C ALA A 88 -13.70 2.38 -21.30
N ALA A 89 -14.16 3.63 -21.52
CA ALA A 89 -15.27 3.99 -22.40
C ALA A 89 -15.05 5.35 -23.05
N GLY A 90 -13.86 5.59 -23.54
CA GLY A 90 -13.40 6.93 -23.91
C GLY A 90 -12.79 7.69 -22.74
N GLU A 91 -13.11 7.29 -21.52
CA GLU A 91 -12.49 7.72 -20.26
C GLU A 91 -12.21 6.49 -19.41
N VAL A 92 -11.13 6.49 -18.64
CA VAL A 92 -10.79 5.40 -17.74
C VAL A 92 -11.43 5.64 -16.38
N THR A 93 -12.20 4.68 -15.91
CA THR A 93 -12.84 4.72 -14.60
C THR A 93 -12.42 3.56 -13.73
N THR A 94 -12.28 3.80 -12.43
CA THR A 94 -12.06 2.76 -11.42
C THR A 94 -13.23 2.73 -10.45
N GLY A 95 -13.63 1.55 -10.00
CA GLY A 95 -14.78 1.45 -9.08
C GLY A 95 -14.84 0.14 -8.31
N ARG A 96 -15.52 0.15 -7.17
CA ARG A 96 -15.78 -1.05 -6.36
C ARG A 96 -16.91 -1.88 -6.98
N VAL A 97 -16.78 -3.20 -6.90
CA VAL A 97 -17.76 -4.15 -7.45
C VAL A 97 -18.85 -4.51 -6.45
N THR A 98 -18.59 -4.34 -5.16
CA THR A 98 -19.55 -4.64 -4.08
C THR A 98 -19.87 -3.40 -3.25
N GLY A 99 -21.14 -3.21 -2.92
CA GLY A 99 -21.62 -2.02 -2.20
C GLY A 99 -22.00 -0.89 -3.15
N ALA A 100 -22.16 0.32 -2.62
CA ALA A 100 -22.34 1.50 -3.46
C ALA A 100 -21.06 1.73 -4.26
N THR A 101 -21.14 1.61 -5.56
CA THR A 101 -20.03 1.86 -6.47
C THR A 101 -19.65 3.34 -6.40
N SER A 102 -18.48 3.64 -5.89
CA SER A 102 -17.87 4.95 -6.10
C SER A 102 -16.93 4.84 -7.29
N LEU A 103 -17.38 5.29 -8.44
CA LEU A 103 -16.51 5.43 -9.61
C LEU A 103 -15.58 6.63 -9.43
N VAL A 104 -14.32 6.43 -9.77
CA VAL A 104 -13.34 7.50 -9.92
C VAL A 104 -12.97 7.54 -11.41
N THR A 105 -13.33 8.61 -12.10
CA THR A 105 -12.84 8.86 -13.46
C THR A 105 -11.43 9.41 -13.38
N LEU A 106 -10.49 8.78 -14.06
CA LEU A 106 -9.12 9.28 -14.12
C LEU A 106 -9.09 10.57 -14.95
N PRO A 107 -8.23 11.53 -14.59
CA PRO A 107 -8.01 12.70 -15.42
C PRO A 107 -7.56 12.32 -16.84
N ALA A 108 -7.89 13.16 -17.83
CA ALA A 108 -7.41 12.93 -19.19
C ALA A 108 -5.87 12.89 -19.24
N ALA A 109 -5.33 11.95 -20.00
CA ALA A 109 -3.88 11.79 -20.14
C ALA A 109 -3.25 13.04 -20.78
N THR A 110 -2.02 13.37 -20.39
CA THR A 110 -1.25 14.52 -20.88
C THR A 110 -0.07 14.08 -21.73
N GLY A 111 0.34 14.89 -22.67
CA GLY A 111 1.52 14.61 -23.51
C GLY A 111 1.33 13.48 -24.53
N THR A 112 0.10 13.07 -24.80
CA THR A 112 -0.25 11.94 -25.66
C THR A 112 -0.49 12.35 -27.11
N ARG A 113 -0.55 11.34 -27.98
CA ARG A 113 -1.00 11.50 -29.38
C ARG A 113 -2.50 11.81 -29.38
N SER A 114 -2.92 12.80 -30.19
CA SER A 114 -4.31 13.22 -30.22
C SER A 114 -5.23 12.24 -30.95
N GLY A 115 -6.46 12.05 -30.44
CA GLY A 115 -7.62 11.67 -31.25
C GLY A 115 -8.13 10.25 -31.16
N ALA A 116 -7.75 9.43 -30.18
CA ALA A 116 -8.36 8.12 -29.97
C ALA A 116 -8.94 7.95 -28.56
N ALA A 117 -9.93 7.06 -28.45
CA ALA A 117 -10.48 6.64 -27.17
C ALA A 117 -9.42 5.91 -26.34
N ASP A 118 -9.55 5.97 -25.03
CA ASP A 118 -8.77 5.16 -24.10
C ASP A 118 -9.24 3.71 -24.15
N GLU A 119 -8.28 2.77 -24.20
CA GLU A 119 -8.54 1.36 -24.43
C GLU A 119 -7.77 0.45 -23.47
N ASP A 120 -8.36 -0.68 -23.12
CA ASP A 120 -7.73 -1.83 -22.45
C ASP A 120 -6.96 -1.49 -21.17
N PRO A 121 -7.58 -0.82 -20.19
CA PRO A 121 -6.91 -0.44 -18.95
C PRO A 121 -6.61 -1.66 -18.09
N VAL A 122 -5.44 -1.64 -17.42
CA VAL A 122 -5.01 -2.66 -16.48
C VAL A 122 -4.40 -2.02 -15.25
N TYR A 123 -4.65 -2.60 -14.07
CA TYR A 123 -3.92 -2.19 -12.87
C TYR A 123 -2.46 -2.61 -12.93
N TRP A 124 -1.59 -1.75 -12.44
CA TRP A 124 -0.15 -1.94 -12.39
C TRP A 124 0.38 -1.63 -11.00
N GLN A 125 1.61 -2.07 -10.72
CA GLN A 125 2.30 -1.79 -9.47
C GLN A 125 1.44 -2.11 -8.23
N ASP A 126 0.95 -3.34 -8.15
CA ASP A 126 0.12 -3.82 -7.04
C ASP A 126 -1.19 -3.05 -6.83
N GLY A 127 -1.73 -2.45 -7.89
CA GLY A 127 -2.96 -1.69 -7.85
C GLY A 127 -2.77 -0.20 -7.58
N SER A 128 -1.54 0.26 -7.40
CA SER A 128 -1.26 1.69 -7.19
C SER A 128 -1.33 2.52 -8.47
N ALA A 129 -1.13 1.91 -9.62
CA ALA A 129 -1.20 2.56 -10.90
C ALA A 129 -2.15 1.85 -11.86
N VAL A 130 -2.54 2.56 -12.92
CA VAL A 130 -3.25 2.02 -14.08
C VAL A 130 -2.41 2.31 -15.32
N VAL A 131 -2.35 1.33 -16.22
CA VAL A 131 -1.77 1.47 -17.57
C VAL A 131 -2.87 1.22 -18.58
N TYR A 132 -2.93 2.02 -19.62
CA TYR A 132 -3.88 1.85 -20.72
C TYR A 132 -3.32 2.40 -22.03
N SER A 133 -3.96 2.10 -23.15
CA SER A 133 -3.62 2.65 -24.45
C SER A 133 -4.49 3.88 -24.75
N THR A 134 -3.90 4.96 -25.19
CA THR A 134 -4.60 6.12 -25.74
C THR A 134 -3.93 6.55 -27.04
N GLY A 135 -4.68 6.58 -28.17
CA GLY A 135 -4.09 6.84 -29.46
C GLY A 135 -3.00 5.83 -29.88
N GLY A 136 -3.06 4.60 -29.36
CA GLY A 136 -2.02 3.59 -29.57
C GLY A 136 -0.71 3.87 -28.85
N GLN A 137 -0.75 4.68 -27.81
CA GLN A 137 0.37 4.99 -26.94
C GLN A 137 0.06 4.51 -25.52
N LEU A 138 0.98 3.78 -24.91
CA LEU A 138 0.83 3.37 -23.52
C LEU A 138 1.07 4.56 -22.58
N VAL A 139 0.10 4.77 -21.71
CA VAL A 139 0.15 5.79 -20.65
C VAL A 139 -0.04 5.13 -19.29
N HIS A 140 0.45 5.78 -18.25
CA HIS A 140 0.26 5.35 -16.88
C HIS A 140 -0.10 6.51 -15.96
N GLY A 141 -0.84 6.21 -14.90
CA GLY A 141 -1.20 7.16 -13.86
C GLY A 141 -1.62 6.46 -12.58
N PRO A 142 -1.79 7.18 -11.46
CA PRO A 142 -2.23 6.60 -10.21
C PRO A 142 -3.67 6.11 -10.31
N SER A 143 -3.96 4.98 -9.71
CA SER A 143 -5.28 4.35 -9.76
C SER A 143 -6.38 5.13 -9.02
N ASP A 144 -6.01 6.09 -8.18
CA ASP A 144 -6.89 7.00 -7.46
C ASP A 144 -7.19 8.30 -8.23
N GLY A 145 -6.55 8.52 -9.38
CA GLY A 145 -6.71 9.72 -10.19
C GLY A 145 -6.06 10.98 -9.61
N SER A 146 -5.14 10.86 -8.67
CA SER A 146 -4.49 12.01 -7.99
C SER A 146 -3.67 12.90 -8.93
N TRP A 147 -3.25 12.40 -10.09
CA TRP A 147 -2.65 13.18 -11.16
C TRP A 147 -2.98 12.60 -12.54
N ALA A 148 -2.82 13.40 -13.60
CA ALA A 148 -3.17 13.03 -14.97
C ALA A 148 -2.17 12.02 -15.54
N PRO A 149 -2.62 10.90 -16.12
CA PRO A 149 -1.74 9.91 -16.75
C PRO A 149 -0.83 10.53 -17.83
N GLU A 150 0.36 9.98 -17.97
CA GLU A 150 1.39 10.43 -18.90
C GLU A 150 2.00 9.26 -19.68
N PRO A 151 2.72 9.51 -20.78
CA PRO A 151 3.36 8.44 -21.56
C PRO A 151 4.28 7.56 -20.72
N LEU A 152 4.07 6.25 -20.80
CA LEU A 152 4.89 5.26 -20.09
C LEU A 152 6.24 5.05 -20.77
N LEU A 153 6.26 5.01 -22.08
CA LEU A 153 7.43 4.70 -22.89
C LEU A 153 8.00 5.96 -23.55
N THR A 154 9.32 5.98 -23.71
CA THR A 154 9.97 7.05 -24.46
C THR A 154 9.68 6.92 -25.95
N SER A 155 9.81 8.02 -26.71
CA SER A 155 9.64 8.03 -28.18
C SER A 155 10.58 7.09 -28.92
N ALA A 156 11.70 6.71 -28.31
CA ALA A 156 12.62 5.69 -28.87
C ALA A 156 12.09 4.25 -28.65
N GLN A 157 11.41 4.02 -27.55
CA GLN A 157 10.81 2.72 -27.21
C GLN A 157 9.46 2.51 -27.88
N GLU A 158 8.73 3.59 -28.13
CA GLU A 158 7.43 3.60 -28.79
C GLU A 158 7.44 4.63 -29.93
N PRO A 159 8.03 4.27 -31.09
CA PRO A 159 8.13 5.18 -32.23
C PRO A 159 6.72 5.54 -32.75
N ALA A 160 6.62 6.68 -33.45
CA ALA A 160 5.34 7.17 -33.98
C ALA A 160 4.62 6.19 -34.93
N SER A 161 5.33 5.22 -35.48
CA SER A 161 4.77 4.13 -36.30
C SER A 161 4.23 2.96 -35.49
N ALA A 162 4.48 2.90 -34.18
CA ALA A 162 3.95 1.88 -33.28
C ALA A 162 2.55 2.24 -32.78
N TYR A 163 1.75 1.22 -32.57
CA TYR A 163 0.43 1.27 -31.97
C TYR A 163 0.35 0.16 -30.93
N ASP A 164 0.50 0.52 -29.64
CA ASP A 164 0.61 -0.39 -28.53
C ASP A 164 -0.73 -0.52 -27.80
N VAL A 165 -1.23 -1.74 -27.63
CA VAL A 165 -2.55 -2.06 -27.07
C VAL A 165 -2.49 -3.31 -26.20
N HIS A 166 -3.61 -3.63 -25.55
CA HIS A 166 -3.80 -4.79 -24.70
C HIS A 166 -2.67 -4.98 -23.69
N PRO A 167 -2.35 -3.96 -22.85
CA PRO A 167 -1.36 -4.16 -21.80
C PRO A 167 -1.84 -5.18 -20.75
N THR A 168 -0.91 -5.91 -20.17
CA THR A 168 -1.12 -6.78 -19.02
C THR A 168 0.07 -6.65 -18.07
N ALA A 169 -0.20 -6.73 -16.77
CA ALA A 169 0.81 -6.56 -15.73
C ALA A 169 1.10 -7.86 -14.99
N SER A 170 2.38 -8.16 -14.81
CA SER A 170 2.80 -9.24 -13.91
C SER A 170 2.81 -8.74 -12.44
N PRO A 171 2.75 -9.64 -11.44
CA PRO A 171 2.92 -9.28 -10.04
C PRO A 171 4.26 -8.62 -9.69
N THR A 172 5.27 -8.80 -10.54
CA THR A 172 6.59 -8.17 -10.38
C THR A 172 6.69 -6.79 -11.03
N GLY A 173 5.61 -6.32 -11.67
CA GLY A 173 5.55 -5.01 -12.30
C GLY A 173 5.98 -4.99 -13.78
N THR A 174 6.43 -6.10 -14.34
CA THR A 174 6.69 -6.21 -15.78
C THR A 174 5.37 -6.09 -16.55
N LEU A 175 5.37 -5.35 -17.65
CA LEU A 175 4.21 -5.23 -18.54
C LEU A 175 4.47 -6.01 -19.82
N ALA A 176 3.45 -6.74 -20.28
CA ALA A 176 3.40 -7.24 -21.65
C ALA A 176 2.31 -6.51 -22.41
N PHE A 177 2.51 -6.28 -23.70
CA PHE A 177 1.55 -5.60 -24.55
C PHE A 177 1.69 -6.06 -26.01
N GLU A 178 0.61 -5.91 -26.75
CA GLU A 178 0.62 -6.16 -28.19
C GLU A 178 1.07 -4.88 -28.91
N ARG A 179 2.01 -5.00 -29.80
CA ARG A 179 2.43 -3.93 -30.71
C ARG A 179 1.94 -4.18 -32.12
N ARG A 180 1.38 -3.15 -32.72
CA ARG A 180 1.00 -3.09 -34.14
C ARG A 180 1.70 -1.93 -34.80
N THR A 181 1.71 -1.92 -36.12
CA THR A 181 1.98 -0.69 -36.88
C THR A 181 0.74 0.19 -36.83
N THR A 182 0.89 1.49 -37.11
CA THR A 182 -0.26 2.41 -37.29
C THR A 182 -1.18 1.98 -38.45
N GLY A 183 -0.73 1.10 -39.34
CA GLY A 183 -1.53 0.45 -40.37
C GLY A 183 -2.22 -0.86 -39.94
N GLY A 184 -2.15 -1.22 -38.65
CA GLY A 184 -2.82 -2.38 -38.07
C GLY A 184 -2.05 -3.72 -38.18
N THR A 185 -0.86 -3.75 -38.77
CA THR A 185 -0.07 -4.97 -38.87
C THR A 185 0.47 -5.38 -37.50
N ASN A 186 0.14 -6.62 -37.07
CA ASN A 186 0.63 -7.19 -35.84
C ASN A 186 2.16 -7.33 -35.86
N GLN A 187 2.83 -6.86 -34.82
CA GLN A 187 4.28 -6.94 -34.61
C GLN A 187 4.62 -7.81 -33.39
N GLY A 188 3.64 -8.54 -32.88
CA GLY A 188 3.79 -9.47 -31.78
C GLY A 188 3.67 -8.86 -30.40
N ILE A 189 4.13 -9.63 -29.41
CA ILE A 189 4.06 -9.26 -28.00
C ILE A 189 5.42 -8.76 -27.52
N TRP A 190 5.40 -7.64 -26.82
CA TRP A 190 6.55 -6.95 -26.27
C TRP A 190 6.47 -6.91 -24.76
N LEU A 191 7.63 -6.93 -24.10
CA LEU A 191 7.78 -6.73 -22.65
C LEU A 191 8.42 -5.37 -22.38
N TYR A 192 7.87 -4.67 -21.39
CA TYR A 192 8.52 -3.56 -20.72
C TYR A 192 8.94 -3.99 -19.31
N ASP A 193 10.24 -3.90 -19.01
CA ASP A 193 10.80 -4.13 -17.68
C ASP A 193 11.07 -2.78 -17.00
N PRO A 194 10.28 -2.39 -15.99
CA PRO A 194 10.48 -1.12 -15.31
C PRO A 194 11.78 -1.08 -14.48
N GLY A 195 12.36 -2.24 -14.13
CA GLY A 195 13.58 -2.32 -13.35
C GLY A 195 14.81 -1.80 -14.09
N ASN A 196 14.86 -1.98 -15.41
CA ASN A 196 15.97 -1.51 -16.26
C ASN A 196 15.51 -0.60 -17.41
N GLY A 197 14.20 -0.37 -17.54
CA GLY A 197 13.59 0.47 -18.57
C GLY A 197 13.71 -0.11 -19.98
N THR A 198 13.85 -1.42 -20.15
CA THR A 198 13.98 -2.03 -21.48
C THR A 198 12.63 -2.44 -22.06
N VAL A 199 12.51 -2.33 -23.39
CA VAL A 199 11.38 -2.83 -24.17
C VAL A 199 11.89 -3.88 -25.15
N THR A 200 11.41 -5.12 -25.02
CA THR A 200 11.91 -6.28 -25.78
C THR A 200 10.77 -7.06 -26.40
N ARG A 201 10.87 -7.42 -27.67
CA ARG A 201 9.94 -8.33 -28.33
C ARG A 201 10.19 -9.76 -27.86
N ILE A 202 9.13 -10.44 -27.39
CA ILE A 202 9.24 -11.81 -26.84
C ILE A 202 8.48 -12.84 -27.67
N ILE A 203 7.47 -12.42 -28.43
CA ILE A 203 6.67 -13.29 -29.30
C ILE A 203 6.50 -12.59 -30.65
N ASP A 204 6.86 -13.24 -31.73
CA ASP A 204 6.86 -12.64 -33.07
C ASP A 204 5.46 -12.37 -33.61
N GLU A 205 4.51 -13.27 -33.32
CA GLU A 205 3.10 -13.15 -33.70
C GLU A 205 2.24 -13.51 -32.52
N GLY A 206 1.40 -12.57 -32.08
CA GLY A 206 0.50 -12.77 -30.94
C GLY A 206 -0.26 -11.53 -30.61
N SER A 207 -1.42 -11.71 -30.01
CA SER A 207 -2.36 -10.67 -29.61
C SER A 207 -2.91 -10.94 -28.22
N SER A 208 -3.42 -9.88 -27.57
CA SER A 208 -4.14 -9.97 -26.27
C SER A 208 -3.41 -10.80 -25.23
N PRO A 209 -2.17 -10.45 -24.87
CA PRO A 209 -1.41 -11.15 -23.84
C PRO A 209 -2.05 -10.98 -22.46
N VAL A 210 -1.93 -12.00 -21.60
CA VAL A 210 -2.30 -11.93 -20.20
C VAL A 210 -1.37 -12.78 -19.34
N PHE A 211 -0.80 -12.19 -18.27
CA PHE A 211 0.01 -12.93 -17.30
C PHE A 211 -0.84 -13.83 -16.41
N SER A 212 -0.28 -14.99 -16.05
CA SER A 212 -0.80 -15.79 -14.94
C SER A 212 -0.69 -15.02 -13.61
N ALA A 213 -1.50 -15.40 -12.61
CA ALA A 213 -1.55 -14.73 -11.32
C ALA A 213 -0.21 -14.71 -10.55
N ASP A 214 0.68 -15.68 -10.82
CA ASP A 214 2.03 -15.75 -10.27
C ASP A 214 3.09 -15.08 -11.17
N GLY A 215 2.69 -14.62 -12.36
CA GLY A 215 3.57 -13.99 -13.35
C GLY A 215 4.53 -14.92 -14.06
N SER A 216 4.41 -16.23 -13.90
CA SER A 216 5.35 -17.21 -14.49
C SER A 216 5.02 -17.57 -15.93
N GLN A 217 3.78 -17.37 -16.37
CA GLN A 217 3.28 -17.73 -17.69
C GLN A 217 2.55 -16.55 -18.34
N LEU A 218 2.43 -16.65 -19.67
CA LEU A 218 1.69 -15.71 -20.51
C LEU A 218 0.72 -16.51 -21.38
N ALA A 219 -0.57 -16.20 -21.31
CA ALA A 219 -1.54 -16.66 -22.29
C ALA A 219 -1.74 -15.55 -23.33
N PHE A 220 -1.98 -15.93 -24.57
CA PHE A 220 -2.16 -15.00 -25.69
C PHE A 220 -2.89 -15.68 -26.84
N THR A 221 -3.30 -14.92 -27.84
CA THR A 221 -3.88 -15.47 -29.05
C THR A 221 -2.92 -15.36 -30.24
N ARG A 222 -3.00 -16.31 -31.14
CA ARG A 222 -2.24 -16.35 -32.41
C ARG A 222 -3.08 -16.95 -33.53
N GLN A 223 -2.90 -16.46 -34.73
CA GLN A 223 -3.53 -17.01 -35.90
C GLN A 223 -2.89 -18.35 -36.30
N VAL A 224 -3.73 -19.38 -36.47
CA VAL A 224 -3.34 -20.70 -36.98
C VAL A 224 -4.37 -21.12 -38.03
N ASP A 225 -3.96 -21.36 -39.25
CA ASP A 225 -4.82 -21.77 -40.36
C ASP A 225 -6.05 -20.87 -40.56
N GLY A 226 -5.88 -19.57 -40.29
CA GLY A 226 -6.93 -18.58 -40.43
C GLY A 226 -7.80 -18.38 -39.20
N TRP A 227 -7.61 -19.14 -38.11
CA TRP A 227 -8.36 -19.07 -36.88
C TRP A 227 -7.51 -18.50 -35.73
N SER A 228 -8.10 -17.65 -34.89
CA SER A 228 -7.47 -17.18 -33.66
C SER A 228 -7.49 -18.28 -32.61
N GLN A 229 -6.33 -18.72 -32.17
CA GLN A 229 -6.18 -19.81 -31.20
C GLN A 229 -5.48 -19.32 -29.94
N VAL A 230 -5.85 -19.88 -28.78
CA VAL A 230 -5.21 -19.59 -27.49
C VAL A 230 -3.90 -20.38 -27.36
N PHE A 231 -2.86 -19.69 -26.94
CA PHE A 231 -1.54 -20.23 -26.64
C PHE A 231 -1.15 -19.89 -25.17
N VAL A 232 -0.28 -20.73 -24.63
CA VAL A 232 0.41 -20.46 -23.35
C VAL A 232 1.91 -20.59 -23.55
N ALA A 233 2.66 -19.63 -22.99
CA ALA A 233 4.13 -19.60 -23.01
C ALA A 233 4.69 -19.29 -21.62
N GLY A 234 6.00 -19.40 -21.44
CA GLY A 234 6.69 -18.77 -20.31
C GLY A 234 6.54 -17.26 -20.35
N ALA A 235 6.72 -16.60 -19.21
CA ALA A 235 6.64 -15.13 -19.11
C ALA A 235 7.63 -14.40 -20.04
N ASP A 236 8.70 -15.07 -20.45
CA ASP A 236 9.70 -14.62 -21.42
C ASP A 236 9.34 -14.89 -22.89
N GLY A 237 8.15 -15.44 -23.15
CA GLY A 237 7.69 -15.87 -24.48
C GLY A 237 8.18 -17.26 -24.91
N GLY A 238 9.03 -17.91 -24.11
CA GLY A 238 9.59 -19.21 -24.42
C GLY A 238 8.59 -20.36 -24.30
N ASN A 239 8.82 -21.44 -25.04
CA ASN A 239 8.04 -22.68 -24.98
C ASN A 239 6.53 -22.51 -25.26
N ALA A 240 6.18 -21.65 -26.20
CA ALA A 240 4.80 -21.39 -26.57
C ALA A 240 4.10 -22.68 -27.06
N LYS A 241 2.97 -23.02 -26.46
CA LYS A 241 2.15 -24.18 -26.74
C LYS A 241 0.75 -23.76 -27.15
N GLN A 242 0.24 -24.28 -28.26
CA GLN A 242 -1.15 -24.12 -28.64
C GLN A 242 -2.07 -24.90 -27.70
N ILE A 243 -3.15 -24.25 -27.23
CA ILE A 243 -4.09 -24.80 -26.26
C ILE A 243 -5.43 -25.14 -26.89
N THR A 244 -5.92 -24.29 -27.80
CA THR A 244 -7.15 -24.56 -28.58
C THR A 244 -6.82 -24.90 -30.01
N THR A 245 -7.61 -25.78 -30.66
CA THR A 245 -7.28 -26.35 -31.99
C THR A 245 -8.48 -26.53 -32.92
N ASP A 246 -9.68 -26.18 -32.49
CA ASP A 246 -10.90 -26.28 -33.30
C ASP A 246 -11.00 -25.13 -34.32
N ALA A 247 -11.81 -25.33 -35.34
CA ALA A 247 -12.00 -24.39 -36.45
C ALA A 247 -13.00 -23.29 -36.03
N SER A 248 -12.61 -22.48 -35.03
CA SER A 248 -13.34 -21.32 -34.56
C SER A 248 -12.39 -20.32 -33.88
N ASP A 249 -12.80 -19.06 -33.75
CA ASP A 249 -11.97 -18.06 -33.12
C ASP A 249 -12.10 -18.14 -31.60
N HIS A 250 -10.96 -18.07 -30.91
CA HIS A 250 -10.82 -18.01 -29.45
C HIS A 250 -10.00 -16.78 -29.07
N LEU A 251 -10.59 -15.86 -28.31
CA LEU A 251 -10.05 -14.54 -28.06
C LEU A 251 -9.98 -14.22 -26.55
N PHE A 252 -9.17 -13.25 -26.20
CA PHE A 252 -9.10 -12.65 -24.86
C PHE A 252 -9.03 -13.66 -23.71
N PRO A 253 -7.98 -14.50 -23.67
CA PRO A 253 -7.79 -15.42 -22.57
C PRO A 253 -7.58 -14.68 -21.25
N THR A 254 -8.01 -15.27 -20.13
CA THR A 254 -7.73 -14.80 -18.78
C THR A 254 -7.50 -15.98 -17.84
N TRP A 255 -6.57 -15.84 -16.90
CA TRP A 255 -6.19 -16.89 -15.96
C TRP A 255 -7.08 -16.89 -14.73
N ASP A 256 -7.40 -18.08 -14.24
CA ASP A 256 -7.93 -18.20 -12.89
C ASP A 256 -6.84 -17.85 -11.85
N PRO A 257 -7.24 -17.46 -10.64
CA PRO A 257 -6.29 -17.05 -9.59
C PRO A 257 -5.29 -18.14 -9.17
N ALA A 258 -5.59 -19.42 -9.46
CA ALA A 258 -4.71 -20.55 -9.17
C ALA A 258 -3.73 -20.87 -10.32
N GLY A 259 -3.92 -20.28 -11.50
CA GLY A 259 -3.08 -20.53 -12.66
C GLY A 259 -3.30 -21.90 -13.31
N HIS A 260 -4.48 -22.51 -13.10
CA HIS A 260 -4.81 -23.84 -13.62
C HIS A 260 -5.88 -23.84 -14.69
N ARG A 261 -6.65 -22.79 -14.81
CA ARG A 261 -7.73 -22.66 -15.77
C ARG A 261 -7.61 -21.37 -16.57
N LEU A 262 -8.07 -21.42 -17.80
CA LEU A 262 -8.26 -20.24 -18.64
C LEU A 262 -9.75 -20.04 -18.91
N ALA A 263 -10.22 -18.81 -18.79
CA ALA A 263 -11.46 -18.39 -19.41
C ALA A 263 -11.10 -17.65 -20.71
N TYR A 264 -11.91 -17.80 -21.75
CA TYR A 264 -11.72 -17.11 -23.01
C TYR A 264 -13.05 -16.95 -23.74
N GLU A 265 -13.10 -15.97 -24.60
CA GLU A 265 -14.19 -15.77 -25.52
C GLU A 265 -14.08 -16.79 -26.64
N ALA A 266 -15.16 -17.55 -26.87
CA ALA A 266 -15.22 -18.59 -27.88
C ALA A 266 -16.33 -18.27 -28.90
N HIS A 267 -16.00 -18.33 -30.15
CA HIS A 267 -16.89 -18.11 -31.28
C HIS A 267 -17.29 -19.43 -31.92
N SER A 268 -18.45 -19.48 -32.55
CA SER A 268 -18.88 -20.66 -33.32
C SER A 268 -18.25 -20.69 -34.71
N THR A 269 -17.75 -19.56 -35.17
CA THR A 269 -17.07 -19.35 -36.44
C THR A 269 -16.07 -18.20 -36.31
N HIS A 270 -15.81 -17.41 -37.35
CA HIS A 270 -15.01 -16.21 -37.25
C HIS A 270 -15.72 -15.13 -36.40
N ALA A 271 -14.97 -14.48 -35.51
CA ALA A 271 -15.47 -13.40 -34.69
C ALA A 271 -16.08 -12.29 -35.57
N GLY A 272 -17.32 -11.91 -35.23
CA GLY A 272 -18.07 -10.89 -35.98
C GLY A 272 -18.72 -11.34 -37.27
N ALA A 273 -18.69 -12.63 -37.61
CA ALA A 273 -19.47 -13.19 -38.72
C ALA A 273 -20.98 -13.09 -38.40
N SER A 274 -21.82 -13.02 -39.44
CA SER A 274 -23.28 -12.83 -39.26
C SER A 274 -23.98 -14.00 -38.58
N ASP A 275 -23.41 -15.18 -38.63
CA ASP A 275 -23.87 -16.43 -38.03
C ASP A 275 -23.09 -16.84 -36.79
N ASP A 276 -22.22 -15.96 -36.30
CA ASP A 276 -21.38 -16.22 -35.13
C ASP A 276 -22.21 -16.23 -33.84
N VAL A 277 -21.92 -17.23 -33.00
CA VAL A 277 -22.43 -17.34 -31.64
C VAL A 277 -21.24 -17.24 -30.70
N GLN A 278 -21.22 -16.17 -29.93
CA GLN A 278 -20.19 -15.88 -28.95
C GLN A 278 -20.59 -16.46 -27.59
N THR A 279 -19.63 -17.14 -26.94
CA THR A 279 -19.79 -17.69 -25.59
C THR A 279 -18.51 -17.49 -24.80
N VAL A 280 -18.55 -17.69 -23.48
CA VAL A 280 -17.37 -17.76 -22.62
C VAL A 280 -17.13 -19.20 -22.22
N ARG A 281 -15.93 -19.71 -22.48
CA ARG A 281 -15.52 -21.07 -22.11
C ARG A 281 -14.45 -21.06 -21.05
N LEU A 282 -14.52 -22.04 -20.15
CA LEU A 282 -13.47 -22.38 -19.20
C LEU A 282 -12.76 -23.64 -19.68
N LEU A 283 -11.43 -23.58 -19.70
CA LEU A 283 -10.57 -24.73 -19.98
C LEU A 283 -9.70 -25.02 -18.75
N ASP A 284 -9.77 -26.23 -18.24
CA ASP A 284 -8.84 -26.72 -17.22
C ASP A 284 -7.58 -27.27 -17.90
N LEU A 285 -6.43 -26.66 -17.62
CA LEU A 285 -5.15 -27.02 -18.24
C LEU A 285 -4.57 -28.34 -17.71
N ARG A 286 -5.09 -28.86 -16.59
CA ARG A 286 -4.60 -30.10 -15.98
C ARG A 286 -5.13 -31.35 -16.69
N ASP A 287 -6.34 -31.31 -17.20
CA ASP A 287 -7.01 -32.43 -17.83
C ASP A 287 -7.58 -32.15 -19.23
N GLY A 288 -7.50 -30.87 -19.66
CA GLY A 288 -7.99 -30.44 -20.96
C GLY A 288 -9.52 -30.34 -21.07
N THR A 289 -10.25 -30.44 -19.94
CA THR A 289 -11.71 -30.34 -19.98
C THR A 289 -12.15 -28.90 -20.22
N THR A 290 -13.17 -28.77 -21.09
CA THR A 290 -13.76 -27.46 -21.41
C THR A 290 -15.20 -27.41 -20.97
N LYS A 291 -15.59 -26.29 -20.38
CA LYS A 291 -16.97 -26.02 -19.94
C LYS A 291 -17.41 -24.64 -20.43
N GLU A 292 -18.61 -24.56 -20.96
CA GLU A 292 -19.25 -23.28 -21.25
C GLU A 292 -19.84 -22.66 -19.97
N ILE A 293 -19.66 -21.35 -19.79
CA ILE A 293 -20.28 -20.61 -18.71
C ILE A 293 -21.69 -20.22 -19.14
N THR A 294 -22.67 -20.96 -18.62
CA THR A 294 -24.08 -20.68 -18.84
C THR A 294 -24.53 -19.42 -18.09
N GLY A 295 -25.37 -18.60 -18.68
CA GLY A 295 -25.88 -17.37 -18.08
C GLY A 295 -24.97 -16.15 -18.26
N ALA A 296 -23.75 -16.32 -18.72
CA ALA A 296 -23.00 -15.25 -19.31
C ALA A 296 -23.73 -14.86 -20.60
N GLY A 297 -24.28 -13.68 -20.68
CA GLY A 297 -24.90 -13.18 -21.91
C GLY A 297 -23.95 -13.30 -23.09
N LYS A 298 -24.19 -12.62 -24.19
CA LYS A 298 -23.21 -12.50 -25.30
C LYS A 298 -21.98 -11.71 -24.78
N GLY A 299 -21.29 -12.30 -23.79
CA GLY A 299 -20.22 -11.66 -23.07
C GLY A 299 -18.91 -11.73 -23.82
N ALA A 300 -18.26 -10.59 -23.93
CA ALA A 300 -16.95 -10.44 -24.50
C ALA A 300 -15.89 -10.15 -23.43
N LYS A 301 -14.64 -10.40 -23.77
CA LYS A 301 -13.46 -10.03 -22.99
C LYS A 301 -13.58 -10.42 -21.50
N PRO A 302 -13.60 -11.71 -21.15
CA PRO A 302 -13.66 -12.14 -19.76
C PRO A 302 -12.41 -11.68 -19.02
N ALA A 303 -12.58 -11.23 -17.77
CA ALA A 303 -11.47 -10.99 -16.86
C ALA A 303 -11.76 -11.67 -15.52
N TRP A 304 -10.79 -12.41 -14.98
CA TRP A 304 -10.97 -13.16 -13.75
C TRP A 304 -10.55 -12.34 -12.54
N GLN A 305 -11.42 -12.31 -11.52
CA GLN A 305 -11.15 -11.62 -10.27
C GLN A 305 -10.02 -12.32 -9.52
N PRO A 306 -8.91 -11.63 -9.23
CA PRO A 306 -7.91 -12.12 -8.30
C PRO A 306 -8.51 -12.31 -6.90
N LEU A 307 -8.00 -13.28 -6.18
CA LEU A 307 -8.46 -13.49 -4.81
C LEU A 307 -7.86 -12.45 -3.88
N ARG A 308 -8.74 -11.82 -3.14
CA ARG A 308 -8.39 -10.77 -2.23
C ARG A 308 -7.57 -11.29 -1.05
N ARG A 309 -6.47 -10.59 -0.73
CA ARG A 309 -5.54 -10.92 0.36
C ARG A 309 -5.28 -9.73 1.26
N ASN A 310 -6.28 -8.89 1.47
CA ASN A 310 -6.12 -7.73 2.35
C ASN A 310 -5.95 -8.17 3.80
N TYR A 311 -5.21 -7.37 4.51
CA TYR A 311 -4.72 -7.71 5.83
C TYR A 311 -4.99 -6.57 6.81
N LEU A 312 -5.53 -6.90 7.97
CA LEU A 312 -5.67 -5.99 9.08
C LEU A 312 -4.84 -6.49 10.25
N ALA A 313 -3.86 -5.71 10.68
CA ALA A 313 -3.03 -6.00 11.82
C ALA A 313 -3.36 -5.09 12.99
N ARG A 314 -3.51 -5.69 14.16
CA ARG A 314 -3.44 -4.99 15.43
C ARG A 314 -2.13 -5.31 16.12
N VAL A 315 -1.28 -4.30 16.26
CA VAL A 315 -0.02 -4.40 16.98
C VAL A 315 -0.28 -4.04 18.45
N TYR A 316 -0.22 -5.05 19.32
CA TYR A 316 -0.69 -4.97 20.70
C TYR A 316 0.43 -4.79 21.71
N GLY A 317 0.16 -3.96 22.72
CA GLY A 317 0.93 -3.84 23.94
C GLY A 317 0.01 -3.50 25.13
N THR A 318 0.46 -3.75 26.35
CA THR A 318 -0.31 -3.51 27.57
C THR A 318 -0.26 -2.06 28.07
N GLY A 319 0.52 -1.23 27.40
CA GLY A 319 0.66 0.20 27.71
C GLY A 319 1.63 0.87 26.73
N PRO A 320 1.76 2.20 26.76
CA PRO A 320 2.49 2.98 25.74
C PRO A 320 3.89 2.44 25.43
N ILE A 321 4.69 2.12 26.44
CA ILE A 321 6.07 1.65 26.27
C ILE A 321 6.11 0.27 25.61
N THR A 322 5.16 -0.61 25.93
CA THR A 322 5.10 -1.94 25.32
C THR A 322 4.48 -1.91 23.94
N ILE A 323 3.63 -0.92 23.62
CA ILE A 323 3.11 -0.68 22.28
C ILE A 323 4.24 -0.22 21.36
N ASP A 324 5.09 0.72 21.80
CA ASP A 324 6.26 1.15 21.02
C ASP A 324 7.26 0.02 20.80
N ALA A 325 7.50 -0.80 21.81
CA ALA A 325 8.34 -1.98 21.66
C ALA A 325 7.73 -2.99 20.66
N ALA A 326 6.40 -3.14 20.67
CA ALA A 326 5.69 -3.95 19.69
C ALA A 326 5.79 -3.34 18.27
N ALA A 327 5.58 -2.04 18.14
CA ALA A 327 5.75 -1.29 16.89
C ALA A 327 7.17 -1.43 16.34
N SER A 328 8.17 -1.33 17.20
CA SER A 328 9.57 -1.55 16.82
C SER A 328 9.82 -2.98 16.33
N ARG A 329 9.27 -4.00 17.01
CA ARG A 329 9.39 -5.40 16.57
C ARG A 329 8.63 -5.68 15.28
N TRP A 330 7.51 -5.03 15.09
CA TRP A 330 6.72 -5.09 13.85
C TRP A 330 7.49 -4.52 12.65
N THR A 331 8.42 -3.59 12.91
CA THR A 331 9.08 -2.77 11.89
C THR A 331 10.55 -3.17 11.69
N TYR A 332 11.30 -3.47 12.76
CA TYR A 332 12.75 -3.56 12.70
C TYR A 332 13.30 -4.95 13.04
N ASP A 333 14.32 -5.35 12.28
CA ASP A 333 15.09 -6.57 12.54
C ASP A 333 15.75 -6.58 13.92
N LYS A 334 16.08 -7.77 14.38
CA LYS A 334 17.00 -7.96 15.50
C LYS A 334 18.44 -7.79 14.99
N THR A 335 19.20 -6.88 15.60
CA THR A 335 20.61 -6.66 15.25
C THR A 335 21.42 -7.94 15.37
N GLY A 336 22.28 -8.20 14.38
CA GLY A 336 23.14 -9.41 14.33
C GLY A 336 22.41 -10.72 14.00
N ALA A 337 21.09 -10.68 13.75
CA ALA A 337 20.34 -11.83 13.24
C ALA A 337 20.23 -11.77 11.71
N ALA A 338 19.82 -12.89 11.10
CA ALA A 338 19.46 -12.90 9.69
C ALA A 338 18.29 -11.93 9.43
N HIS A 339 18.35 -11.25 8.29
CA HIS A 339 17.29 -10.34 7.88
C HIS A 339 15.97 -11.09 7.66
N VAL A 340 14.90 -10.53 8.23
CA VAL A 340 13.54 -11.04 8.03
C VAL A 340 12.86 -10.22 6.92
N PRO A 341 12.40 -10.83 5.83
CA PRO A 341 11.70 -10.10 4.76
C PRO A 341 10.55 -9.26 5.32
N GLY A 342 10.51 -7.98 4.93
CA GLY A 342 9.53 -7.02 5.42
C GLY A 342 9.90 -6.30 6.71
N LEU A 343 11.02 -6.60 7.34
CA LEU A 343 11.59 -5.79 8.41
C LEU A 343 12.71 -4.88 7.91
N VAL A 344 13.08 -3.92 8.71
CA VAL A 344 14.11 -2.91 8.40
C VAL A 344 15.25 -3.01 9.39
N THR A 345 16.48 -2.87 8.93
CA THR A 345 17.64 -2.73 9.83
C THR A 345 17.67 -1.34 10.43
N ALA A 346 17.55 -1.25 11.77
CA ALA A 346 17.64 0.03 12.46
C ALA A 346 19.08 0.57 12.50
N ARG A 347 19.23 1.88 12.27
CA ARG A 347 20.51 2.60 12.34
C ARG A 347 20.63 3.51 13.55
N SER A 348 19.50 3.91 14.11
CA SER A 348 19.40 4.77 15.29
C SER A 348 18.14 4.42 16.10
N ALA A 349 17.87 5.16 17.16
CA ALA A 349 16.57 5.17 17.82
C ALA A 349 16.25 6.56 18.34
N VAL A 350 14.96 6.84 18.56
CA VAL A 350 14.49 8.09 19.17
C VAL A 350 13.73 7.76 20.44
N LEU A 351 14.17 8.36 21.56
CA LEU A 351 13.45 8.29 22.84
C LEU A 351 12.57 9.53 23.03
N VAL A 352 11.31 9.32 23.38
CA VAL A 352 10.34 10.35 23.73
C VAL A 352 9.76 10.11 25.13
N ALA A 353 9.35 11.16 25.81
CA ALA A 353 8.72 11.05 27.12
C ALA A 353 7.24 10.63 26.96
N LYS A 354 6.84 9.53 27.61
CA LYS A 354 5.47 9.00 27.54
C LYS A 354 4.37 9.93 28.06
N ALA A 355 4.75 10.99 28.74
CA ALA A 355 3.82 11.91 29.39
C ALA A 355 3.51 13.17 28.56
N ASN A 356 4.07 13.31 27.35
CA ASN A 356 3.94 14.57 26.61
C ASN A 356 3.74 14.34 25.10
N ALA A 357 2.48 14.47 24.67
CA ALA A 357 2.04 14.22 23.30
C ALA A 357 2.72 15.09 22.24
N THR A 358 2.81 16.38 22.51
CA THR A 358 3.23 17.37 21.50
C THR A 358 4.71 17.26 21.15
N TYR A 359 5.53 16.65 22.03
CA TYR A 359 6.94 16.38 21.75
C TYR A 359 7.15 15.14 20.88
N SER A 360 6.11 14.33 20.62
CA SER A 360 6.24 13.12 19.79
C SER A 360 6.42 13.44 18.32
N ALA A 361 5.73 14.42 17.77
CA ALA A 361 5.71 14.70 16.33
C ALA A 361 7.12 14.94 15.73
N PRO A 362 7.98 15.82 16.24
CA PRO A 362 9.36 15.91 15.74
C PRO A 362 10.14 14.60 15.88
N GLY A 363 9.83 13.81 16.92
CA GLY A 363 10.43 12.50 17.15
C GLY A 363 10.03 11.47 16.10
N ILE A 364 8.78 11.47 15.65
CA ILE A 364 8.28 10.58 14.57
C ILE A 364 9.09 10.80 13.28
N THR A 365 9.16 12.05 12.82
CA THR A 365 9.93 12.39 11.62
C THR A 365 11.40 12.03 11.78
N LEU A 366 12.00 12.33 12.95
CA LEU A 366 13.41 11.98 13.22
C LEU A 366 13.64 10.47 13.19
N ALA A 367 12.73 9.69 13.76
CA ALA A 367 12.81 8.23 13.79
C ALA A 367 12.76 7.66 12.37
N ALA A 368 11.82 8.11 11.56
CA ALA A 368 11.68 7.70 10.17
C ALA A 368 12.92 8.08 9.35
N GLU A 369 13.33 9.34 9.36
CA GLU A 369 14.43 9.88 8.57
C GLU A 369 15.80 9.34 8.99
N LYS A 370 15.98 8.97 10.25
CA LYS A 370 17.22 8.34 10.77
C LYS A 370 17.13 6.81 10.85
N GLN A 371 16.07 6.25 10.30
CA GLN A 371 15.86 4.80 10.15
C GLN A 371 16.00 4.07 11.48
N GLY A 372 15.08 4.33 12.40
CA GLY A 372 15.08 3.68 13.70
C GLY A 372 13.77 3.82 14.45
N PRO A 373 13.54 2.99 15.49
CA PRO A 373 12.31 3.03 16.24
C PRO A 373 12.17 4.31 17.05
N LEU A 374 10.91 4.77 17.18
CA LEU A 374 10.51 5.69 18.22
C LEU A 374 10.12 4.85 19.45
N LEU A 375 10.70 5.13 20.59
CA LEU A 375 10.46 4.40 21.85
C LEU A 375 10.11 5.38 22.97
N MET A 376 9.04 5.11 23.68
CA MET A 376 8.64 5.88 24.86
C MET A 376 9.35 5.38 26.10
N THR A 377 9.64 6.31 27.00
CA THR A 377 10.20 6.02 28.32
C THR A 377 9.66 6.99 29.36
N SER A 378 9.74 6.63 30.65
CA SER A 378 9.48 7.57 31.74
C SER A 378 10.58 8.64 31.76
N GLY A 379 10.21 9.90 32.01
CA GLY A 379 11.20 10.99 32.01
C GLY A 379 12.27 10.88 33.08
N SER A 380 12.04 10.10 34.15
CA SER A 380 12.95 9.94 35.30
C SER A 380 13.99 8.83 35.12
N GLY A 381 13.85 7.96 34.12
CA GLY A 381 14.76 6.85 33.84
C GLY A 381 14.35 6.10 32.57
N LEU A 382 15.26 5.32 32.02
CA LEU A 382 15.02 4.47 30.87
C LEU A 382 14.28 3.21 31.32
N ASP A 383 13.07 3.03 30.79
CA ASP A 383 12.26 1.86 31.11
C ASP A 383 12.89 0.57 30.54
N SER A 384 12.67 -0.54 31.25
CA SER A 384 13.29 -1.83 30.91
C SER A 384 12.89 -2.34 29.53
N ALA A 385 11.64 -2.11 29.09
CA ALA A 385 11.18 -2.51 27.77
C ALA A 385 11.85 -1.68 26.66
N ALA A 386 11.97 -0.37 26.84
CA ALA A 386 12.71 0.48 25.91
C ALA A 386 14.21 0.10 25.87
N ALA A 387 14.82 -0.17 27.02
CA ALA A 387 16.20 -0.63 27.09
C ALA A 387 16.43 -1.99 26.42
N ALA A 388 15.49 -2.92 26.55
CA ALA A 388 15.51 -4.20 25.90
C ALA A 388 15.41 -4.06 24.37
N GLU A 389 14.54 -3.14 23.92
CA GLU A 389 14.30 -2.91 22.51
C GLU A 389 15.50 -2.22 21.82
N LEU A 390 16.15 -1.25 22.49
CA LEU A 390 17.42 -0.69 22.03
C LEU A 390 18.49 -1.78 21.81
N LYS A 391 18.59 -2.71 22.76
CA LYS A 391 19.55 -3.84 22.65
C LYS A 391 19.18 -4.80 21.52
N ARG A 392 17.87 -4.98 21.26
CA ARG A 392 17.38 -5.88 20.21
C ARG A 392 17.67 -5.33 18.81
N THR A 393 17.47 -4.02 18.61
CA THR A 393 17.47 -3.40 17.28
C THR A 393 18.81 -2.79 16.87
N LEU A 394 19.63 -2.33 17.83
CA LEU A 394 20.78 -1.50 17.53
C LEU A 394 22.13 -2.19 17.81
N PRO A 395 23.10 -2.11 16.90
CA PRO A 395 24.48 -2.42 17.24
C PRO A 395 25.05 -1.38 18.23
N LYS A 396 26.01 -1.80 19.04
CA LYS A 396 26.71 -0.91 19.97
C LYS A 396 27.36 0.26 19.22
N GLY A 397 27.39 1.42 19.86
CA GLY A 397 27.90 2.64 19.26
C GLY A 397 26.90 3.43 18.42
N SER A 398 25.69 2.86 18.15
CA SER A 398 24.64 3.58 17.46
C SER A 398 24.18 4.82 18.24
N THR A 399 23.64 5.80 17.52
CA THR A 399 23.08 7.02 18.13
C THR A 399 21.65 6.77 18.61
N VAL A 400 21.38 7.15 19.85
CA VAL A 400 20.04 7.22 20.43
C VAL A 400 19.72 8.69 20.70
N TYR A 401 18.74 9.21 19.98
CA TYR A 401 18.30 10.59 20.12
C TYR A 401 17.31 10.71 21.30
N LEU A 402 17.59 11.63 22.23
CA LEU A 402 16.71 11.98 23.34
C LEU A 402 15.89 13.21 22.92
N ASN A 403 14.65 13.00 22.47
CA ASN A 403 13.84 14.05 21.88
C ASN A 403 13.10 14.86 22.95
N GLY A 404 13.75 15.86 23.48
CA GLY A 404 13.23 16.79 24.47
C GLY A 404 14.25 17.23 25.54
N PRO A 405 13.88 18.29 26.29
CA PRO A 405 14.73 18.84 27.35
C PRO A 405 14.85 17.91 28.56
N THR A 406 15.83 18.19 29.40
CA THR A 406 16.12 17.41 30.63
C THR A 406 14.95 17.31 31.60
N ARG A 407 14.03 18.29 31.60
CA ARG A 407 12.79 18.22 32.42
C ARG A 407 11.82 17.11 31.93
N LEU A 408 11.93 16.67 30.67
CA LEU A 408 11.10 15.61 30.11
C LEU A 408 11.84 14.27 30.06
N LEU A 409 13.12 14.27 29.69
CA LEU A 409 14.01 13.13 29.67
C LEU A 409 15.24 13.48 30.49
N SER A 410 15.29 13.07 31.75
CA SER A 410 16.35 13.46 32.71
C SER A 410 17.75 13.05 32.22
N SER A 411 18.79 13.62 32.84
CA SER A 411 20.19 13.20 32.57
C SER A 411 20.38 11.71 32.83
N LYS A 412 19.69 11.16 33.83
CA LYS A 412 19.72 9.72 34.13
C LYS A 412 19.34 8.85 32.92
N VAL A 413 18.40 9.28 32.09
CA VAL A 413 18.05 8.54 30.85
C VAL A 413 19.25 8.52 29.91
N ALA A 414 19.94 9.65 29.73
CA ALA A 414 21.15 9.74 28.89
C ALA A 414 22.27 8.85 29.42
N ASP A 415 22.50 8.88 30.73
CA ASP A 415 23.52 8.06 31.40
C ASP A 415 23.24 6.56 31.24
N GLN A 416 21.96 6.16 31.37
CA GLN A 416 21.54 4.78 31.18
C GLN A 416 21.70 4.31 29.71
N VAL A 417 21.38 5.17 28.74
CA VAL A 417 21.63 4.89 27.31
C VAL A 417 23.12 4.72 27.04
N THR A 418 23.95 5.58 27.60
CA THR A 418 25.41 5.51 27.49
C THR A 418 25.97 4.26 28.15
N ALA A 419 25.47 3.89 29.34
CA ALA A 419 25.84 2.66 30.02
C ALA A 419 25.46 1.39 29.24
N LEU A 420 24.46 1.46 28.37
CA LEU A 420 24.11 0.40 27.44
C LEU A 420 25.08 0.32 26.23
N GLY A 421 26.02 1.25 26.09
CA GLY A 421 27.01 1.29 25.02
C GLY A 421 26.55 2.04 23.76
N TYR A 422 25.58 2.95 23.86
CA TYR A 422 25.10 3.80 22.79
C TYR A 422 25.54 5.25 22.96
N LYS A 423 25.50 6.03 21.89
CA LYS A 423 25.74 7.48 21.92
C LYS A 423 24.42 8.20 22.20
N ALA A 424 24.27 8.75 23.40
CA ALA A 424 23.09 9.56 23.73
C ALA A 424 23.26 10.97 23.16
N LEU A 425 22.37 11.37 22.23
CA LEU A 425 22.36 12.71 21.63
C LEU A 425 21.05 13.42 21.95
N ARG A 426 21.13 14.48 22.78
CA ARG A 426 19.95 15.23 23.20
C ARG A 426 19.54 16.27 22.15
N MET A 427 18.27 16.19 21.77
CA MET A 427 17.55 17.24 21.04
C MET A 427 16.92 18.16 22.08
N ASP A 428 17.57 19.25 22.43
CA ASP A 428 17.13 20.20 23.45
C ASP A 428 16.82 21.57 22.86
N ALA A 429 15.79 22.22 23.38
CA ALA A 429 15.42 23.58 23.08
C ALA A 429 14.60 24.18 24.24
N SER A 430 14.47 25.51 24.28
CA SER A 430 13.71 26.22 25.31
C SER A 430 12.20 25.90 25.23
N ASP A 431 11.70 25.67 24.03
CA ASP A 431 10.30 25.43 23.75
C ASP A 431 10.12 24.36 22.65
N LEU A 432 8.88 23.95 22.41
CA LEU A 432 8.53 22.90 21.48
C LEU A 432 8.84 23.28 20.02
N SER A 433 8.58 24.53 19.64
CA SER A 433 8.86 25.02 18.29
C SER A 433 10.35 25.08 18.00
N GLY A 434 11.14 25.51 18.99
CA GLY A 434 12.61 25.45 18.93
C GLY A 434 13.14 24.04 18.82
N LEU A 435 12.49 23.06 19.51
CA LEU A 435 12.83 21.65 19.38
C LEU A 435 12.55 21.16 17.95
N SER A 436 11.41 21.47 17.37
CA SER A 436 11.08 21.06 16.01
C SER A 436 12.10 21.59 14.98
N ALA A 437 12.51 22.85 15.11
CA ALA A 437 13.55 23.47 14.28
C ALA A 437 14.93 22.81 14.49
N ARG A 438 15.26 22.43 15.74
CA ARG A 438 16.51 21.71 16.05
C ARG A 438 16.52 20.31 15.46
N VAL A 439 15.40 19.60 15.58
CA VAL A 439 15.23 18.26 14.99
C VAL A 439 15.32 18.33 13.46
N ALA A 440 14.67 19.31 12.85
CA ALA A 440 14.75 19.53 11.42
C ALA A 440 16.21 19.72 10.94
N LYS A 441 17.00 20.53 11.66
CA LYS A 441 18.45 20.70 11.38
C LYS A 441 19.26 19.42 11.58
N GLN A 442 18.85 18.55 12.52
CA GLN A 442 19.50 17.25 12.75
C GLN A 442 19.19 16.28 11.62
N ILE A 443 18.01 16.37 11.02
CA ILE A 443 17.62 15.56 9.86
C ILE A 443 18.41 16.01 8.65
N THR A 444 18.28 17.28 8.26
CA THR A 444 18.96 17.85 7.09
C THR A 444 19.06 19.38 7.16
N ALA A 445 20.08 19.94 6.53
CA ALA A 445 20.21 21.38 6.33
C ALA A 445 19.34 21.91 5.17
N THR A 446 18.95 21.03 4.23
CA THR A 446 18.26 21.37 2.99
C THR A 446 17.08 20.42 2.75
N PRO A 447 15.98 20.56 3.52
CA PRO A 447 14.81 19.72 3.33
C PRO A 447 14.16 20.02 1.98
N SER A 448 13.65 18.99 1.33
CA SER A 448 12.81 19.14 0.14
C SER A 448 11.39 19.54 0.52
N TRP A 449 10.95 19.15 1.73
CA TRP A 449 9.59 19.38 2.21
C TRP A 449 9.57 19.84 3.67
N ILE A 450 8.74 20.83 3.94
CA ILE A 450 8.41 21.30 5.29
C ILE A 450 6.92 21.11 5.50
N PHE A 451 6.54 20.43 6.56
CA PHE A 451 5.17 20.36 7.06
C PHE A 451 5.06 21.18 8.34
N LEU A 452 4.20 22.21 8.35
CA LEU A 452 3.91 23.00 9.52
C LEU A 452 2.58 22.57 10.14
N ALA A 453 2.56 22.31 11.44
CA ALA A 453 1.35 21.99 12.18
C ALA A 453 1.34 22.74 13.52
N ASP A 454 0.18 22.86 14.17
CA ASP A 454 0.06 23.54 15.46
C ASP A 454 0.60 22.68 16.62
N GLY A 455 1.62 23.14 17.30
CA GLY A 455 2.19 22.49 18.48
C GLY A 455 1.30 22.53 19.74
N GLY A 456 0.16 23.20 19.71
CA GLY A 456 -0.80 23.28 20.80
C GLY A 456 -1.69 22.04 20.96
N GLU A 457 -1.70 21.17 19.97
CA GLU A 457 -2.45 19.91 19.95
C GLU A 457 -1.56 18.79 19.34
N TYR A 458 -2.02 17.57 19.20
CA TYR A 458 -1.18 16.45 18.75
C TYR A 458 -1.66 15.74 17.46
N HIS A 459 -2.92 15.89 17.07
CA HIS A 459 -3.50 15.16 15.95
C HIS A 459 -2.88 15.57 14.60
N ASP A 460 -3.00 16.85 14.27
CA ASP A 460 -2.44 17.39 13.03
C ASP A 460 -0.91 17.29 13.00
N PRO A 461 -0.17 17.58 14.11
CA PRO A 461 1.28 17.34 14.17
C PRO A 461 1.71 15.89 13.96
N ILE A 462 1.00 14.90 14.48
CA ILE A 462 1.35 13.48 14.28
C ILE A 462 1.11 13.09 12.82
N ALA A 463 -0.03 13.48 12.23
CA ALA A 463 -0.30 13.23 10.82
C ALA A 463 0.74 13.91 9.91
N ALA A 464 1.07 15.18 10.19
CA ALA A 464 2.11 15.94 9.49
C ALA A 464 3.50 15.30 9.62
N ALA A 465 3.84 14.81 10.81
CA ALA A 465 5.12 14.16 11.07
C ALA A 465 5.24 12.80 10.38
N THR A 466 4.13 12.05 10.29
CA THR A 466 4.05 10.81 9.52
C THR A 466 4.27 11.10 8.03
N ALA A 467 3.60 12.13 7.50
CA ALA A 467 3.81 12.55 6.11
C ALA A 467 5.25 13.02 5.85
N ALA A 468 5.82 13.84 6.75
CA ALA A 468 7.20 14.31 6.64
C ALA A 468 8.23 13.17 6.73
N GLY A 469 7.92 12.12 7.51
CA GLY A 469 8.77 10.93 7.66
C GLY A 469 8.58 9.89 6.56
N ALA A 470 7.70 10.12 5.61
CA ALA A 470 7.56 9.26 4.44
C ALA A 470 8.83 9.34 3.60
N LEU A 471 9.79 8.48 3.91
CA LEU A 471 11.06 8.36 3.20
C LEU A 471 10.75 8.06 1.74
N GLY A 472 10.94 9.04 0.89
CA GLY A 472 10.64 8.91 -0.50
C GLY A 472 11.85 9.20 -1.36
N TYR A 473 11.80 8.70 -2.56
CA TYR A 473 12.65 9.12 -3.65
C TYR A 473 12.50 10.63 -3.98
N ARG A 474 11.64 11.34 -3.26
CA ARG A 474 11.31 12.77 -3.47
C ARG A 474 12.04 13.72 -2.55
N GLY A 475 12.91 13.21 -1.71
CA GLY A 475 13.74 14.00 -0.82
C GLY A 475 13.31 13.91 0.64
N THR A 476 13.92 14.74 1.45
CA THR A 476 13.82 14.70 2.92
C THR A 476 12.72 15.62 3.42
N GLY A 477 11.83 15.09 4.26
CA GLY A 477 10.78 15.84 4.93
C GLY A 477 11.16 16.24 6.36
N VAL A 478 10.64 17.38 6.80
CA VAL A 478 10.74 17.83 8.20
C VAL A 478 9.40 18.37 8.68
N VAL A 479 9.09 18.13 9.96
CA VAL A 479 7.95 18.75 10.61
C VAL A 479 8.42 19.93 11.47
N LEU A 480 7.72 21.06 11.34
CA LEU A 480 7.93 22.26 12.16
C LEU A 480 6.62 22.61 12.89
N LEU A 481 6.74 23.13 14.10
CA LEU A 481 5.59 23.37 14.95
C LEU A 481 5.38 24.87 15.18
N THR A 482 4.15 25.33 14.88
CA THR A 482 3.68 26.67 15.23
C THR A 482 3.22 26.73 16.70
N ASN A 483 2.94 27.91 17.20
CA ASN A 483 2.27 28.13 18.47
C ASN A 483 0.92 28.77 18.18
N GLY A 484 -0.11 27.94 18.06
CA GLY A 484 -1.39 28.38 17.54
C GLY A 484 -1.21 29.05 16.17
N LYS A 485 -1.79 30.23 16.02
CA LYS A 485 -1.75 31.05 14.78
C LYS A 485 -0.49 31.91 14.65
N THR A 486 0.62 31.48 15.26
CA THR A 486 1.88 32.24 15.23
C THR A 486 3.04 31.33 14.85
N VAL A 487 3.89 31.78 13.91
CA VAL A 487 5.17 31.12 13.60
C VAL A 487 6.23 31.65 14.57
N PRO A 488 6.74 30.84 15.51
CA PRO A 488 7.77 31.27 16.47
C PRO A 488 9.07 31.66 15.79
N SER A 489 9.87 32.49 16.46
CA SER A 489 11.13 33.04 15.91
C SER A 489 12.13 31.95 15.50
N SER A 490 12.21 30.84 16.23
CA SER A 490 13.05 29.70 15.94
C SER A 490 12.68 29.02 14.60
N VAL A 491 11.38 28.81 14.37
CA VAL A 491 10.83 28.23 13.13
C VAL A 491 10.97 29.22 11.99
N LYS A 492 10.61 30.49 12.20
CA LYS A 492 10.79 31.56 11.19
C LYS A 492 12.24 31.68 10.74
N SER A 493 13.19 31.66 11.68
CA SER A 493 14.61 31.71 11.36
C SER A 493 15.09 30.52 10.56
N TYR A 494 14.56 29.31 10.84
CA TYR A 494 14.85 28.11 10.06
C TYR A 494 14.35 28.26 8.62
N ILE A 495 13.08 28.63 8.43
CA ILE A 495 12.47 28.80 7.11
C ILE A 495 13.17 29.89 6.29
N ASN A 496 13.52 31.02 6.91
CA ASN A 496 14.23 32.13 6.25
C ASN A 496 15.62 31.74 5.72
N ALA A 497 16.26 30.72 6.32
CA ALA A 497 17.54 30.22 5.85
C ALA A 497 17.44 29.34 4.60
N LEU A 498 16.24 28.86 4.26
CA LEU A 498 16.02 27.93 3.15
C LEU A 498 15.72 28.66 1.83
N ASN A 499 15.74 27.86 0.74
CA ASN A 499 15.44 28.36 -0.59
C ASN A 499 14.04 27.87 -1.03
N PRO A 500 13.08 28.78 -1.26
CA PRO A 500 11.71 28.41 -1.67
C PRO A 500 11.60 27.79 -3.07
N THR A 501 12.68 27.82 -3.88
CA THR A 501 12.69 27.16 -5.19
C THR A 501 13.06 25.67 -5.10
N THR A 502 13.66 25.23 -4.00
CA THR A 502 14.11 23.84 -3.77
C THR A 502 13.44 23.18 -2.57
N THR A 503 12.76 23.96 -1.76
CA THR A 503 12.03 23.49 -0.58
C THR A 503 10.56 23.81 -0.72
N ASN A 504 9.70 22.86 -0.56
CA ASN A 504 8.24 23.00 -0.59
C ASN A 504 7.70 23.20 0.83
N LEU A 505 6.63 23.99 0.96
CA LEU A 505 6.00 24.31 2.24
C LEU A 505 4.53 23.86 2.23
N VAL A 506 4.14 23.11 3.24
CA VAL A 506 2.79 22.62 3.45
C VAL A 506 2.34 23.02 4.85
N THR A 507 1.16 23.59 4.99
CA THR A 507 0.53 23.79 6.30
C THR A 507 -0.53 22.73 6.55
N VAL A 508 -0.55 22.15 7.74
CA VAL A 508 -1.47 21.09 8.16
C VAL A 508 -2.32 21.60 9.31
N GLY A 509 -3.62 21.70 9.08
CA GLY A 509 -4.58 22.28 10.02
C GLY A 509 -4.72 23.80 9.94
N TYR A 510 -5.86 24.27 10.41
CA TYR A 510 -6.26 25.68 10.33
C TYR A 510 -5.27 26.64 11.01
N ASN A 511 -4.80 26.31 12.21
CA ASN A 511 -3.93 27.22 12.98
C ASN A 511 -2.57 27.41 12.29
N ALA A 512 -1.99 26.36 11.72
CA ALA A 512 -0.73 26.44 10.98
C ALA A 512 -0.88 27.30 9.70
N ASP A 513 -1.98 27.18 8.98
CA ASP A 513 -2.27 28.03 7.82
C ASP A 513 -2.37 29.50 8.24
N GLN A 514 -3.14 29.81 9.28
CA GLN A 514 -3.25 31.18 9.79
C GLN A 514 -1.90 31.73 10.29
N ALA A 515 -1.07 30.89 10.92
CA ALA A 515 0.26 31.31 11.35
C ALA A 515 1.15 31.74 10.17
N VAL A 516 1.14 30.96 9.09
CA VAL A 516 1.93 31.28 7.88
C VAL A 516 1.40 32.53 7.18
N ARG A 517 0.08 32.67 7.00
CA ARG A 517 -0.57 33.84 6.38
C ARG A 517 -0.21 35.15 7.05
N HIS A 518 -0.05 35.15 8.37
CA HIS A 518 0.25 36.35 9.15
C HIS A 518 1.74 36.51 9.49
N THR A 519 2.61 35.71 8.88
CA THR A 519 4.06 35.79 9.11
C THR A 519 4.78 36.39 7.90
N ALA A 520 5.46 37.53 8.11
CA ALA A 520 6.38 38.07 7.10
C ALA A 520 7.70 37.28 7.12
N PHE A 521 7.95 36.49 6.09
CA PHE A 521 9.24 35.83 5.84
C PHE A 521 10.16 36.75 5.03
N THR A 522 11.46 36.48 5.06
CA THR A 522 12.45 37.24 4.27
C THR A 522 12.41 36.94 2.77
N LYS A 523 11.78 35.82 2.41
CA LYS A 523 11.55 35.38 1.01
C LYS A 523 10.07 35.08 0.85
N SER A 524 9.54 35.24 -0.36
CA SER A 524 8.17 34.84 -0.67
C SER A 524 8.08 33.31 -0.79
N TRP A 525 7.07 32.73 -0.15
CA TRP A 525 6.78 31.31 -0.17
C TRP A 525 5.40 31.07 -0.77
N SER A 526 5.35 30.23 -1.79
CA SER A 526 4.10 29.59 -2.20
C SER A 526 3.95 28.30 -1.40
N TYR A 527 2.75 27.98 -0.95
CA TYR A 527 2.55 26.81 -0.11
C TYR A 527 1.17 26.18 -0.31
N TRP A 528 1.03 24.94 0.10
CA TRP A 528 -0.23 24.20 0.12
C TRP A 528 -0.82 24.25 1.53
N ALA A 529 -2.13 24.53 1.61
CA ALA A 529 -2.86 24.56 2.87
C ALA A 529 -3.78 23.34 2.98
N ILE A 530 -3.42 22.38 3.83
CA ILE A 530 -4.23 21.21 4.10
C ILE A 530 -5.12 21.52 5.28
N GLY A 531 -6.41 21.69 5.03
CA GLY A 531 -7.42 22.02 6.03
C GLY A 531 -8.48 20.93 6.17
N GLY A 532 -9.36 21.12 7.15
CA GLY A 532 -10.52 20.28 7.44
C GLY A 532 -11.34 20.87 8.57
N LYS A 533 -12.55 20.35 8.79
CA LYS A 533 -13.44 20.77 9.90
C LYS A 533 -13.07 20.10 11.22
N ALA A 534 -12.52 18.90 11.11
CA ALA A 534 -12.05 18.08 12.22
C ALA A 534 -10.69 17.48 11.87
N HIS A 535 -9.99 16.90 12.86
CA HIS A 535 -8.68 16.27 12.64
C HIS A 535 -8.75 15.09 11.67
N GLU A 536 -9.86 14.37 11.64
CA GLU A 536 -10.13 13.28 10.69
C GLU A 536 -10.18 13.80 9.25
N ASP A 537 -10.78 14.97 9.02
CA ASP A 537 -10.78 15.62 7.70
C ASP A 537 -9.36 16.03 7.29
N VAL A 538 -8.63 16.66 8.22
CA VAL A 538 -7.24 17.13 7.97
C VAL A 538 -6.35 15.93 7.61
N ALA A 539 -6.41 14.84 8.37
CA ALA A 539 -5.61 13.65 8.11
C ALA A 539 -5.96 13.00 6.75
N ALA A 540 -7.25 12.86 6.44
CA ALA A 540 -7.69 12.30 5.16
C ALA A 540 -7.31 13.20 3.96
N ASN A 541 -7.41 14.51 4.12
CA ASN A 541 -7.01 15.48 3.08
C ASN A 541 -5.48 15.49 2.91
N LEU A 542 -4.71 15.38 4.00
CA LEU A 542 -3.26 15.24 3.94
C LEU A 542 -2.87 13.93 3.25
N ALA A 543 -3.59 12.85 3.54
CA ALA A 543 -3.38 11.56 2.89
C ALA A 543 -3.58 11.66 1.36
N ARG A 544 -4.68 12.26 0.90
CA ARG A 544 -4.96 12.48 -0.53
C ARG A 544 -3.92 13.39 -1.19
N PHE A 545 -3.44 14.39 -0.47
CA PHE A 545 -2.41 15.29 -0.98
C PHE A 545 -1.05 14.60 -1.12
N TRP A 546 -0.68 13.77 -0.13
CA TRP A 546 0.70 13.30 0.00
C TRP A 546 0.96 11.93 -0.60
N TRP A 547 0.02 10.99 -0.49
CA TRP A 547 0.14 9.64 -1.04
C TRP A 547 -0.74 9.47 -2.28
N ALA A 548 -0.13 8.99 -3.36
CA ALA A 548 -0.86 8.48 -4.50
C ALA A 548 -0.95 6.96 -4.39
N ALA A 549 -2.17 6.44 -4.18
CA ALA A 549 -2.46 5.01 -4.09
C ALA A 549 -1.50 4.22 -3.17
N PRO A 550 -1.46 4.49 -1.85
CA PRO A 550 -0.53 3.85 -0.93
C PRO A 550 -0.86 2.36 -0.74
N ASN A 551 0.16 1.55 -0.40
CA ASN A 551 -0.03 0.12 -0.16
C ASN A 551 -0.58 -0.21 1.23
N SER A 552 -0.39 0.68 2.19
CA SER A 552 -0.90 0.52 3.54
C SER A 552 -1.43 1.82 4.12
N ALA A 553 -2.13 1.73 5.23
CA ALA A 553 -2.55 2.87 6.04
C ALA A 553 -2.54 2.48 7.52
N VAL A 554 -2.34 3.48 8.37
CA VAL A 554 -2.55 3.36 9.81
C VAL A 554 -3.86 4.01 10.18
N VAL A 555 -4.65 3.33 11.00
CA VAL A 555 -5.88 3.89 11.60
C VAL A 555 -5.71 3.90 13.10
N GLU A 556 -5.76 5.07 13.71
CA GLU A 556 -5.62 5.25 15.16
C GLU A 556 -6.76 6.06 15.75
N ASP A 557 -6.98 5.82 17.05
CA ASP A 557 -8.01 6.52 17.79
C ASP A 557 -7.54 7.92 18.23
N THR A 558 -8.41 8.92 18.09
CA THR A 558 -8.11 10.31 18.48
C THR A 558 -7.79 10.49 19.97
N TRP A 559 -8.07 9.51 20.84
CA TRP A 559 -7.83 9.64 22.29
C TRP A 559 -6.47 9.15 22.77
N THR A 560 -5.76 8.42 21.94
CA THR A 560 -4.53 7.72 22.37
C THR A 560 -3.33 8.14 21.52
N TRP A 561 -2.84 9.36 21.78
CA TRP A 561 -1.69 9.90 21.07
C TRP A 561 -0.45 8.97 21.08
N GLN A 562 -0.29 8.17 22.14
CA GLN A 562 0.84 7.26 22.27
C GLN A 562 0.78 6.17 21.19
N ASN A 563 -0.41 5.63 20.94
CA ASN A 563 -0.62 4.63 19.89
C ASN A 563 -0.33 5.26 18.52
N ALA A 564 -0.88 6.44 18.29
CA ALA A 564 -0.69 7.18 17.04
C ALA A 564 0.77 7.56 16.80
N ALA A 565 1.52 7.94 17.84
CA ALA A 565 2.95 8.21 17.71
C ALA A 565 3.75 6.94 17.37
N ALA A 566 3.42 5.80 18.00
CA ALA A 566 4.02 4.51 17.69
C ALA A 566 3.70 4.08 16.25
N GLY A 567 2.41 4.15 15.87
CA GLY A 567 1.94 3.80 14.53
C GLY A 567 2.54 4.72 13.46
N GLY A 568 2.49 6.03 13.66
CA GLY A 568 3.05 7.00 12.73
C GLY A 568 4.54 6.81 12.50
N ALA A 569 5.31 6.52 13.54
CA ALA A 569 6.74 6.26 13.40
C ALA A 569 7.03 4.91 12.72
N ALA A 570 6.21 3.89 12.98
CA ALA A 570 6.39 2.55 12.41
C ALA A 570 6.02 2.50 10.92
N THR A 571 5.07 3.32 10.49
CA THR A 571 4.46 3.19 9.16
C THR A 571 4.63 4.42 8.26
N ALA A 572 5.32 5.47 8.73
CA ALA A 572 5.53 6.72 7.99
C ALA A 572 5.95 6.52 6.53
N THR A 573 6.74 5.48 6.25
CA THR A 573 7.24 5.19 4.91
C THR A 573 6.27 4.40 4.04
N TYR A 574 5.12 3.93 4.57
CA TYR A 574 4.23 2.99 3.85
C TYR A 574 2.90 3.58 3.47
N GLY A 575 2.40 4.49 4.27
CA GLY A 575 1.10 5.06 4.03
C GLY A 575 0.69 6.08 5.09
N PRO A 576 -0.49 6.67 4.92
CA PRO A 576 -0.99 7.73 5.78
C PRO A 576 -1.38 7.26 7.17
N MET A 577 -1.36 8.22 8.10
CA MET A 577 -2.05 8.15 9.38
C MET A 577 -3.47 8.70 9.20
N LEU A 578 -4.45 7.91 9.58
CA LEU A 578 -5.86 8.27 9.59
C LEU A 578 -6.41 8.19 11.02
N TRP A 579 -7.40 9.02 11.34
CA TRP A 579 -8.04 9.03 12.64
C TRP A 579 -9.37 8.29 12.65
N SER A 580 -9.59 7.46 13.64
CA SER A 580 -10.89 6.96 14.05
C SER A 580 -11.38 7.71 15.28
N THR A 581 -12.69 7.81 15.47
CA THR A 581 -13.30 8.55 16.58
C THR A 581 -13.96 7.58 17.55
N GLU A 582 -13.54 7.60 18.80
CA GLU A 582 -14.14 6.78 19.87
C GLU A 582 -14.19 5.28 19.55
N GLY A 583 -13.10 4.75 18.96
CA GLY A 583 -13.03 3.34 18.57
C GLY A 583 -13.91 2.96 17.37
N THR A 584 -14.46 3.96 16.68
CA THR A 584 -15.26 3.78 15.46
C THR A 584 -14.53 4.38 14.28
N LEU A 585 -14.47 3.65 13.17
CA LEU A 585 -13.87 4.16 11.93
C LEU A 585 -14.60 5.43 11.51
N SER A 586 -13.88 6.55 11.43
CA SER A 586 -14.48 7.82 11.01
C SER A 586 -14.97 7.74 9.56
N PRO A 587 -16.03 8.49 9.20
CA PRO A 587 -16.50 8.55 7.82
C PRO A 587 -15.41 8.96 6.84
N GLN A 588 -14.51 9.85 7.25
CA GLN A 588 -13.39 10.35 6.45
C GLN A 588 -12.37 9.24 6.17
N ALA A 589 -11.96 8.51 7.21
CA ALA A 589 -11.06 7.37 7.07
C ALA A 589 -11.71 6.25 6.26
N SER A 590 -13.00 5.94 6.49
CA SER A 590 -13.74 4.95 5.72
C SER A 590 -13.80 5.31 4.25
N THR A 591 -14.10 6.56 3.93
CA THR A 591 -14.15 7.05 2.54
C THR A 591 -12.78 6.95 1.88
N TYR A 592 -11.72 7.42 2.56
CA TYR A 592 -10.35 7.34 2.05
C TYR A 592 -9.96 5.88 1.78
N LEU A 593 -10.08 5.00 2.75
CA LEU A 593 -9.75 3.58 2.60
C LEU A 593 -10.55 2.91 1.48
N SER A 594 -11.81 3.29 1.30
CA SER A 594 -12.64 2.77 0.20
C SER A 594 -12.19 3.28 -1.16
N GLN A 595 -11.76 4.54 -1.24
CA GLN A 595 -11.19 5.11 -2.46
C GLN A 595 -9.87 4.44 -2.84
N GLU A 596 -9.02 4.15 -1.85
CA GLU A 596 -7.70 3.54 -2.02
C GLU A 596 -7.72 2.00 -1.99
N ALA A 597 -8.89 1.37 -1.94
CA ALA A 597 -9.00 -0.08 -1.72
C ALA A 597 -8.29 -0.95 -2.79
N ALA A 598 -7.99 -0.41 -3.96
CA ALA A 598 -7.22 -1.13 -4.98
C ALA A 598 -5.74 -1.26 -4.62
N SER A 599 -5.18 -0.28 -3.92
CA SER A 599 -3.77 -0.22 -3.52
C SER A 599 -3.56 -0.57 -2.05
N VAL A 600 -4.42 -0.08 -1.14
CA VAL A 600 -4.32 -0.38 0.30
C VAL A 600 -4.70 -1.84 0.55
N SER A 601 -3.69 -2.66 0.67
CA SER A 601 -3.82 -4.09 0.99
C SER A 601 -3.56 -4.40 2.47
N ALA A 602 -3.01 -3.46 3.22
CA ALA A 602 -2.74 -3.58 4.66
C ALA A 602 -3.25 -2.35 5.42
N VAL A 603 -3.92 -2.58 6.53
CA VAL A 603 -4.20 -1.54 7.53
C VAL A 603 -3.65 -2.02 8.87
N GLU A 604 -2.91 -1.14 9.53
CA GLU A 604 -2.36 -1.40 10.85
C GLU A 604 -3.01 -0.49 11.89
N THR A 605 -3.20 -1.04 13.08
CA THR A 605 -3.63 -0.30 14.27
C THR A 605 -2.72 -0.67 15.43
N PHE A 606 -2.38 0.30 16.27
CA PHE A 606 -1.47 0.10 17.38
C PHE A 606 -2.22 0.34 18.69
N GLY A 607 -2.20 -0.62 19.61
CA GLY A 607 -2.81 -0.39 20.90
C GLY A 607 -3.58 -1.53 21.52
N GLY A 608 -4.20 -1.23 22.67
CA GLY A 608 -4.99 -2.15 23.47
C GLY A 608 -6.43 -2.33 22.99
N ASN A 609 -7.21 -3.14 23.72
CA ASN A 609 -8.62 -3.43 23.37
C ASN A 609 -9.54 -2.21 23.39
N SER A 610 -9.23 -1.18 24.19
CA SER A 610 -10.02 0.04 24.28
C SER A 610 -9.94 0.91 23.03
N SER A 611 -8.84 0.82 22.27
CA SER A 611 -8.61 1.58 21.05
C SER A 611 -9.07 0.84 19.80
N TYR A 612 -9.54 -0.40 19.93
CA TYR A 612 -9.81 -1.26 18.79
C TYR A 612 -11.00 -2.19 19.07
N LEU A 613 -12.17 -1.67 18.85
CA LEU A 613 -13.41 -2.45 19.00
C LEU A 613 -13.63 -3.42 17.82
N PRO A 614 -14.34 -4.55 18.03
CA PRO A 614 -14.68 -5.45 16.94
C PRO A 614 -15.41 -4.77 15.78
N ALA A 615 -16.26 -3.79 16.06
CA ALA A 615 -16.98 -3.00 15.07
C ALA A 615 -16.02 -2.20 14.17
N ASN A 616 -14.98 -1.59 14.76
CA ASN A 616 -13.95 -0.87 13.99
C ASN A 616 -13.19 -1.81 13.05
N ARG A 617 -12.84 -2.99 13.53
CA ARG A 617 -12.20 -4.03 12.70
C ARG A 617 -13.04 -4.41 11.50
N THR A 618 -14.35 -4.65 11.70
CA THR A 618 -15.27 -4.97 10.62
C THR A 618 -15.38 -3.80 9.64
N ALA A 619 -15.54 -2.57 10.13
CA ALA A 619 -15.64 -1.39 9.28
C ALA A 619 -14.37 -1.15 8.44
N ILE A 620 -13.18 -1.36 9.00
CA ILE A 620 -11.92 -1.28 8.25
C ILE A 620 -11.86 -2.40 7.20
N GLY A 621 -12.19 -3.64 7.59
CA GLY A 621 -12.23 -4.76 6.66
C GLY A 621 -13.19 -4.50 5.50
N ASP A 622 -14.37 -3.98 5.76
CA ASP A 622 -15.35 -3.62 4.75
C ASP A 622 -14.85 -2.47 3.86
N ALA A 623 -14.14 -1.51 4.42
CA ALA A 623 -13.59 -0.39 3.65
C ALA A 623 -12.51 -0.82 2.66
N ILE A 624 -11.59 -1.70 3.05
CA ILE A 624 -10.50 -2.17 2.19
C ILE A 624 -10.82 -3.48 1.49
N ALA A 625 -11.87 -4.20 1.91
CA ALA A 625 -12.23 -5.51 1.38
C ALA A 625 -13.66 -5.53 0.84
N ALA A 626 -13.79 -5.73 -0.47
CA ALA A 626 -15.08 -6.02 -1.08
C ALA A 626 -15.50 -7.50 -0.94
N SER A 627 -14.68 -8.36 -0.35
CA SER A 627 -14.97 -9.79 -0.19
C SER A 627 -14.70 -10.26 1.24
N SER A 628 -15.23 -11.44 1.58
CA SER A 628 -14.95 -12.10 2.87
C SER A 628 -13.53 -12.66 3.01
N ALA A 629 -12.71 -12.51 1.99
CA ALA A 629 -11.36 -13.11 1.96
C ALA A 629 -10.29 -12.29 2.71
N TRP A 630 -10.61 -11.12 3.28
CA TRP A 630 -9.68 -10.37 4.10
C TRP A 630 -9.39 -11.06 5.44
N THR A 631 -8.19 -10.92 5.93
CA THR A 631 -7.73 -11.51 7.19
C THR A 631 -7.46 -10.45 8.24
N SER A 632 -7.64 -10.81 9.49
CA SER A 632 -7.34 -9.95 10.64
C SER A 632 -6.49 -10.72 11.63
N THR A 633 -5.44 -10.13 12.13
CA THR A 633 -4.59 -10.73 13.16
C THR A 633 -4.33 -9.76 14.31
N ILE A 634 -4.10 -10.32 15.49
CA ILE A 634 -3.62 -9.59 16.66
C ILE A 634 -2.22 -10.10 16.95
N TRP A 635 -1.24 -9.22 16.93
CA TRP A 635 0.14 -9.55 17.23
C TRP A 635 0.61 -8.83 18.49
N ALA A 636 1.12 -9.57 19.46
CA ALA A 636 1.63 -9.03 20.72
C ALA A 636 3.16 -9.08 20.76
N ALA A 637 3.78 -8.07 21.38
CA ALA A 637 5.22 -8.05 21.59
C ALA A 637 5.67 -9.28 22.40
N GLY A 638 6.59 -10.06 21.83
CA GLY A 638 7.08 -11.30 22.43
C GLY A 638 6.76 -12.56 21.63
N GLY A 639 5.78 -12.50 20.72
CA GLY A 639 5.56 -13.53 19.72
C GLY A 639 6.53 -13.42 18.52
N ASP A 640 6.53 -14.42 17.67
CA ASP A 640 7.22 -14.34 16.38
C ASP A 640 6.57 -13.27 15.51
N VAL A 641 7.39 -12.50 14.80
CA VAL A 641 6.88 -11.54 13.83
C VAL A 641 6.25 -12.32 12.68
N PRO A 642 4.98 -12.04 12.32
CA PRO A 642 4.35 -12.68 11.18
C PRO A 642 5.19 -12.50 9.91
N ALA A 643 5.19 -13.48 9.03
CA ALA A 643 5.84 -13.36 7.72
C ALA A 643 5.32 -12.12 6.96
N ALA A 644 6.14 -11.55 6.09
CA ALA A 644 5.77 -10.34 5.32
C ALA A 644 4.44 -10.49 4.57
N THR A 645 4.21 -11.67 3.97
CA THR A 645 2.95 -12.02 3.30
C THR A 645 1.75 -12.04 4.25
N ALA A 646 1.94 -12.49 5.50
CA ALA A 646 0.89 -12.50 6.52
C ALA A 646 0.62 -11.12 7.12
N ARG A 647 1.51 -10.15 6.90
CA ARG A 647 1.33 -8.74 7.29
C ARG A 647 0.68 -7.90 6.20
N GLY A 648 0.30 -8.49 5.08
CA GLY A 648 -0.21 -7.77 3.94
C GLY A 648 0.84 -6.90 3.24
N VAL A 649 2.08 -6.90 3.73
CA VAL A 649 3.18 -6.22 3.06
C VAL A 649 3.54 -7.06 1.86
N LYS A 650 3.15 -6.65 0.68
CA LYS A 650 3.66 -7.22 -0.55
C LYS A 650 5.15 -6.89 -0.63
N ALA A 651 5.98 -7.91 -0.85
CA ALA A 651 7.39 -7.67 -1.14
C ALA A 651 7.48 -6.72 -2.34
N PRO A 652 8.25 -5.63 -2.26
CA PRO A 652 8.37 -4.71 -3.38
C PRO A 652 9.02 -5.43 -4.55
N ALA A 653 8.55 -5.16 -5.75
CA ALA A 653 9.39 -5.31 -6.92
C ALA A 653 10.60 -4.39 -6.71
N LEU A 654 11.78 -4.97 -6.61
CA LEU A 654 13.02 -4.22 -6.46
C LEU A 654 13.20 -3.35 -7.70
N ALA A 655 12.97 -2.04 -7.56
CA ALA A 655 13.48 -1.11 -8.55
C ALA A 655 15.02 -1.15 -8.45
N ALA A 656 15.65 -1.71 -9.45
CA ALA A 656 17.11 -1.66 -9.60
C ALA A 656 17.52 -0.21 -9.88
N GLY A 657 17.97 0.51 -8.86
CA GLY A 657 18.43 1.89 -8.99
C GLY A 657 18.96 2.46 -7.68
N GLY A 658 20.19 2.13 -7.33
CA GLY A 658 21.15 2.93 -6.59
C GLY A 658 20.72 3.56 -5.26
N GLY A 659 20.42 2.76 -4.29
CA GLY A 659 20.28 3.11 -2.88
C GLY A 659 19.68 1.92 -2.18
N GLU A 660 20.37 1.35 -1.20
CA GLU A 660 19.82 0.24 -0.42
C GLU A 660 18.47 0.64 0.19
N ALA A 661 17.40 0.35 -0.55
CA ALA A 661 16.10 0.30 0.05
C ALA A 661 16.10 -0.84 1.06
N PRO A 662 15.50 -0.65 2.24
CA PRO A 662 15.37 -1.72 3.20
C PRO A 662 14.63 -2.89 2.54
N ALA A 663 15.28 -4.02 2.46
CA ALA A 663 14.72 -5.21 1.84
C ALA A 663 13.36 -5.54 2.51
N GLY A 664 12.35 -5.76 1.71
CA GLY A 664 11.04 -6.25 2.15
C GLY A 664 9.97 -5.20 2.45
N ARG A 665 10.23 -3.91 2.22
CA ARG A 665 9.20 -2.86 2.23
C ARG A 665 8.93 -2.37 0.83
N PRO A 666 7.66 -2.09 0.45
CA PRO A 666 7.42 -1.32 -0.75
C PRO A 666 8.28 -0.07 -0.65
N LEU A 667 9.10 0.16 -1.66
CA LEU A 667 9.75 1.45 -1.76
C LEU A 667 8.64 2.50 -1.73
N PRO A 668 8.76 3.55 -0.90
CA PRO A 668 8.00 4.73 -1.15
C PRO A 668 8.43 5.17 -2.55
N GLY A 669 7.58 4.96 -3.51
CA GLY A 669 8.14 5.24 -4.80
C GLY A 669 7.10 5.15 -5.86
N THR A 670 6.51 4.05 -5.93
CA THR A 670 5.37 3.87 -6.79
C THR A 670 4.16 4.13 -5.94
N GLY A 671 3.68 5.34 -5.95
CA GLY A 671 2.51 5.74 -5.20
C GLY A 671 2.72 6.39 -3.83
N ALA A 672 3.93 6.50 -3.29
CA ALA A 672 4.15 7.23 -2.05
C ALA A 672 4.58 8.67 -2.31
N GLY A 673 3.71 9.60 -2.03
CA GLY A 673 3.93 11.04 -2.17
C GLY A 673 3.76 11.54 -3.60
N PRO A 674 3.14 12.71 -3.78
CA PRO A 674 3.00 13.30 -5.09
C PRO A 674 4.36 13.70 -5.65
N ASP A 675 4.59 13.44 -6.92
CA ASP A 675 5.69 14.07 -7.65
C ASP A 675 5.43 15.57 -7.72
N ARG A 676 6.47 16.38 -7.60
CA ARG A 676 6.36 17.84 -7.69
C ARG A 676 5.73 18.29 -9.03
N THR A 677 5.94 17.53 -10.09
CA THR A 677 5.36 17.80 -11.42
C THR A 677 3.86 17.57 -11.47
N HIS A 678 3.31 16.74 -10.59
CA HIS A 678 1.90 16.36 -10.55
C HIS A 678 1.11 17.05 -9.43
N LEU A 679 1.76 17.81 -8.55
CA LEU A 679 1.05 18.57 -7.53
C LEU A 679 0.21 19.69 -8.19
N PRO A 680 -1.02 19.90 -7.70
CA PRO A 680 -1.76 21.10 -8.07
C PRO A 680 -0.93 22.34 -7.73
N ALA A 681 -1.10 23.40 -8.49
CA ALA A 681 -0.44 24.66 -8.15
C ALA A 681 -0.76 25.04 -6.70
N PRO A 682 0.21 25.56 -5.92
CA PRO A 682 -0.07 26.06 -4.59
C PRO A 682 -1.25 27.03 -4.64
N ASP A 683 -2.17 26.94 -3.69
CA ASP A 683 -3.48 27.64 -3.65
C ASP A 683 -3.41 29.19 -3.68
N GLY A 684 -2.51 29.79 -4.43
CA GLY A 684 -2.35 31.24 -4.53
C GLY A 684 -2.00 31.93 -3.21
N HIS A 685 -1.76 31.16 -2.15
CA HIS A 685 -1.34 31.66 -0.86
C HIS A 685 0.15 31.99 -0.91
N THR A 686 0.47 33.27 -0.92
CA THR A 686 1.86 33.72 -0.75
C THR A 686 2.02 34.23 0.67
N ALA A 687 2.90 33.58 1.43
CA ALA A 687 3.41 34.16 2.67
C ALA A 687 4.49 35.19 2.30
N ARG A 688 4.25 36.44 2.61
CA ARG A 688 5.19 37.57 2.40
C ARG A 688 5.92 37.93 3.66
#